data_d535e037df121ca7e6794bf4d83873ec
#
_entry.id   d535e037df121ca7e6794bf4d83873ec
#
_cell.length_a   1.000
_cell.length_b   1.000
_cell.length_c   1.000
_cell.angle_alpha   90.00
_cell.angle_beta   90.00
_cell.angle_gamma   90.00
#
_symmetry.space_group_name_H-M   'P 1'
#
loop_
_entity.id
_entity.type
_entity.pdbx_description
1 polymer ?
#
loop_
_entity_poly.entity_id
_entity_poly.type
_entity_poly.pdbx_seq_one_letter_code
_entity_poly.pdbx_strand_id
1 'polypeptide(L)'
;MTYLLCCLACLISYVQLFSSPNIAFASSLEAEALLKWKASFQNLTKNNLTSWAYYPNVNTIPCNVWTGISCNTAASVNRINLTNSGIQGTLYEFPFLSLPNLEYIDLSWNQLFGAIPSQISSLSKLIYFDLSFNQLSGKIPPEIGLLNNLQTLHLNVNQLNGSIPQEIGNLKSLVELSINDNHLSGPIPSSLGDLTNLTLLYLFENNLSGTIPKEIGNLKSIVKLGFSRNQFNGSIPTSLGDLSNLEILFLRDNQLSGSIPKEIENLMKLTVLALDTNNFYGYLPQNICRGGSLQNFTVQSNHFIGTIPKGLKNCKSLVRVRFEGNQLTGNISEEFGAYPNLHFIDLSHNNLHGEISQLWGQCPQLATLRIAGNKLTGSIPPEISHATQIHELDLSSNSLVGVIPKDFGRLTSLLNLTLNGNQLWGPIPSEFGSLTDIEYLDLSTNKFNESIPGILGNLLKLNYLNLSNNKFSQEIPFQLGKLFHLSQLDLSHNLLEGKIPSEMSSMQSLEKLNLSYNNLTGHIPKTFNEMHGLYDVDISYNQLQGPIPNNKAFQNARMEGNNGLCGNVGGLKPCNHSVEHNHTPRKAFLIIFPILGTLLLAFLAFVLIGRRRSRRKQEQEIEQSNMHESFFSICNFDGRKMYGEIMEATNGFDVIHCIGKGGQGSVYKAKLPSGSIVAVKKFHQTLDGEEASRKEFFNEIRALTQIRHRNIVKFLGFCSSSHHSFLVNEYLEKGNLAAILSNEHEAKKLDWSTRVRIVKGVAHALCYIHHDCAPPIVHRDITSSNILLHCDFEPCVSDFGTAKLLNPDSSNWTALAGTYGYVAPELAYTMKVTEKCDVYSFGVLALEVIMGKQLGDFISSFSFPSTTYANIFLKDVLDQSLPPPTTQLQDELITIARLSIACRHSHPQSRPTMHMVSQALSFPTASSNRISNDITLEQLITI
;
A
#
# COMPACT_ATOMS: atom_id res chain seq x y z
N MET A 1 78.99 -26.33 16.71
CA MET A 1 77.91 -25.26 16.61
C MET A 1 77.15 -25.34 15.30
N THR A 2 77.73 -25.72 14.21
CA THR A 2 77.09 -25.82 12.87
C THR A 2 76.04 -26.99 12.73
N TYR A 3 76.30 -28.10 13.40
CA TYR A 3 75.37 -29.29 13.41
C TYR A 3 74.11 -29.06 14.22
N LEU A 4 74.12 -28.20 15.25
CA LEU A 4 72.94 -27.88 16.05
C LEU A 4 71.99 -26.89 15.32
N LEU A 5 72.54 -26.02 14.50
CA LEU A 5 71.72 -25.08 13.65
C LEU A 5 71.03 -25.80 12.49
N CYS A 6 71.72 -26.85 11.89
CA CYS A 6 71.02 -27.65 10.86
C CYS A 6 69.86 -28.51 11.42
N CYS A 7 70.03 -29.10 12.65
CA CYS A 7 69.00 -29.86 13.31
C CYS A 7 67.82 -28.94 13.73
N LEU A 8 68.09 -27.70 14.20
CA LEU A 8 66.97 -26.74 14.50
C LEU A 8 66.23 -26.24 13.23
N ALA A 9 66.97 -26.02 12.13
CA ALA A 9 66.35 -25.64 10.87
C ALA A 9 65.53 -26.77 10.27
N CYS A 10 65.96 -28.05 10.40
CA CYS A 10 65.12 -29.20 10.00
C CYS A 10 63.95 -29.41 10.94
N LEU A 11 64.04 -29.15 12.24
CA LEU A 11 62.95 -29.23 13.18
C LEU A 11 61.90 -28.10 12.93
N ILE A 12 62.36 -26.88 12.63
CA ILE A 12 61.47 -25.77 12.30
C ILE A 12 60.79 -26.02 10.94
N SER A 13 61.49 -26.55 9.93
CA SER A 13 60.86 -26.93 8.65
C SER A 13 59.90 -28.13 8.82
N TYR A 14 60.15 -29.06 9.74
CA TYR A 14 59.26 -30.19 10.05
C TYR A 14 58.02 -29.76 10.80
N VAL A 15 58.10 -28.77 11.69
CA VAL A 15 56.95 -28.18 12.39
C VAL A 15 56.10 -27.30 11.46
N GLN A 16 56.72 -26.60 10.48
CA GLN A 16 55.98 -25.85 9.46
C GLN A 16 55.26 -26.75 8.43
N LEU A 17 55.76 -27.99 8.19
CA LEU A 17 55.10 -28.96 7.31
C LEU A 17 53.91 -29.67 7.95
N PHE A 18 53.75 -29.66 9.28
CA PHE A 18 52.62 -30.28 9.97
C PHE A 18 51.51 -29.28 10.37
N SER A 19 51.74 -27.97 10.19
CA SER A 19 50.70 -26.97 10.50
C SER A 19 49.76 -26.61 9.32
N SER A 20 50.07 -27.06 8.09
CA SER A 20 49.24 -26.77 6.92
C SER A 20 48.22 -27.85 6.49
N PRO A 21 48.32 -29.13 6.83
CA PRO A 21 47.33 -30.13 6.37
C PRO A 21 45.98 -30.08 7.12
N ASN A 22 45.96 -29.57 8.36
CA ASN A 22 44.70 -29.54 9.12
C ASN A 22 43.72 -28.46 8.66
N ILE A 23 44.20 -27.35 8.10
CA ILE A 23 43.36 -26.24 7.65
C ILE A 23 42.68 -26.59 6.31
N ALA A 24 43.42 -27.19 5.36
CA ALA A 24 42.89 -27.63 4.09
C ALA A 24 41.90 -28.81 4.21
N PHE A 25 42.09 -29.65 5.23
CA PHE A 25 41.22 -30.81 5.47
C PHE A 25 39.87 -30.40 6.12
N ALA A 26 39.89 -29.45 7.05
CA ALA A 26 38.67 -28.95 7.69
C ALA A 26 37.75 -28.23 6.70
N SER A 27 38.28 -27.38 5.83
CA SER A 27 37.49 -26.67 4.84
C SER A 27 36.89 -27.58 3.74
N SER A 28 37.48 -28.72 3.44
CA SER A 28 36.93 -29.69 2.50
C SER A 28 35.74 -30.45 3.08
N LEU A 29 35.76 -30.74 4.40
CA LEU A 29 34.63 -31.38 5.09
C LEU A 29 33.41 -30.44 5.20
N GLU A 30 33.64 -29.16 5.49
CA GLU A 30 32.62 -28.13 5.51
C GLU A 30 31.96 -27.97 4.13
N ALA A 31 32.75 -27.97 3.05
CA ALA A 31 32.29 -27.90 1.67
C ALA A 31 31.41 -29.10 1.30
N GLU A 32 31.86 -30.31 1.60
CA GLU A 32 31.10 -31.53 1.33
C GLU A 32 29.78 -31.56 2.08
N ALA A 33 29.77 -31.12 3.34
CA ALA A 33 28.58 -31.04 4.16
C ALA A 33 27.56 -30.01 3.63
N LEU A 34 28.02 -28.85 3.17
CA LEU A 34 27.17 -27.82 2.53
C LEU A 34 26.62 -28.30 1.18
N LEU A 35 27.40 -29.01 0.37
CA LEU A 35 26.91 -29.59 -0.91
C LEU A 35 25.87 -30.67 -0.66
N LYS A 36 26.00 -31.47 0.40
CA LYS A 36 24.97 -32.45 0.78
C LYS A 36 23.66 -31.75 1.12
N TRP A 37 23.70 -30.65 1.90
CA TRP A 37 22.53 -29.83 2.18
C TRP A 37 21.93 -29.24 0.92
N LYS A 38 22.74 -28.65 0.04
CA LYS A 38 22.28 -28.14 -1.27
C LYS A 38 21.58 -29.25 -2.07
N ALA A 39 22.10 -30.48 -2.07
CA ALA A 39 21.49 -31.59 -2.80
C ALA A 39 20.10 -32.02 -2.27
N SER A 40 19.75 -31.63 -1.04
CA SER A 40 18.43 -31.89 -0.44
C SER A 40 17.35 -30.89 -0.88
N PHE A 41 17.70 -29.83 -1.60
CA PHE A 41 16.74 -28.83 -2.03
C PHE A 41 15.84 -29.33 -3.16
N GLN A 42 14.54 -29.01 -3.08
CA GLN A 42 13.55 -29.48 -4.04
C GLN A 42 13.65 -28.76 -5.40
N ASN A 43 14.33 -27.62 -5.46
CA ASN A 43 14.36 -26.74 -6.63
C ASN A 43 15.78 -26.41 -7.08
N LEU A 44 16.56 -27.44 -7.41
CA LEU A 44 17.98 -27.34 -7.77
C LEU A 44 18.26 -26.49 -9.02
N THR A 45 17.26 -26.33 -9.91
CA THR A 45 17.43 -25.57 -11.17
C THR A 45 17.08 -24.09 -11.06
N LYS A 46 16.45 -23.68 -9.94
CA LYS A 46 15.96 -22.30 -9.75
C LYS A 46 16.66 -21.55 -8.60
N ASN A 47 17.56 -22.20 -7.85
CA ASN A 47 18.28 -21.55 -6.78
C ASN A 47 19.55 -20.85 -7.31
N ASN A 48 19.91 -19.74 -6.68
CA ASN A 48 21.08 -18.93 -7.05
C ASN A 48 22.43 -19.53 -6.62
N LEU A 49 22.48 -20.82 -6.24
CA LEU A 49 23.66 -21.49 -5.70
C LEU A 49 24.48 -22.20 -6.81
N THR A 50 24.53 -21.66 -8.01
CA THR A 50 25.30 -22.23 -9.13
C THR A 50 26.80 -22.28 -8.85
N SER A 51 27.32 -21.33 -8.06
CA SER A 51 28.72 -21.29 -7.64
C SER A 51 29.11 -22.40 -6.66
N TRP A 52 28.14 -23.05 -6.02
CA TRP A 52 28.38 -24.17 -5.11
C TRP A 52 28.59 -25.45 -5.91
N ALA A 53 29.80 -25.65 -6.40
CA ALA A 53 30.19 -26.85 -7.15
C ALA A 53 31.55 -27.38 -6.65
N TYR A 54 31.71 -28.70 -6.74
CA TYR A 54 33.00 -29.34 -6.45
C TYR A 54 33.83 -29.44 -7.73
N TYR A 55 34.99 -28.86 -7.72
CA TYR A 55 35.96 -28.96 -8.82
C TYR A 55 37.14 -29.84 -8.41
N PRO A 56 37.26 -31.05 -8.94
CA PRO A 56 38.23 -32.07 -8.43
C PRO A 56 39.71 -31.71 -8.59
N ASN A 57 40.01 -30.70 -9.40
CA ASN A 57 41.39 -30.28 -9.71
C ASN A 57 41.79 -28.95 -9.03
N VAL A 58 40.94 -28.34 -8.22
CA VAL A 58 41.24 -27.15 -7.46
C VAL A 58 40.87 -27.45 -6.02
N ASN A 59 41.75 -27.10 -5.07
CA ASN A 59 41.40 -27.11 -3.65
C ASN A 59 40.24 -26.11 -3.46
N THR A 60 39.02 -26.57 -3.69
CA THR A 60 37.79 -25.74 -3.60
C THR A 60 37.49 -25.50 -2.14
N ILE A 61 38.09 -24.44 -1.63
CA ILE A 61 37.72 -23.84 -0.37
C ILE A 61 36.41 -23.05 -0.66
N PRO A 62 35.29 -23.28 0.09
CA PRO A 62 34.03 -22.57 -0.13
C PRO A 62 34.15 -21.05 0.06
N CYS A 63 35.21 -20.65 0.74
CA CYS A 63 35.52 -19.29 1.12
C CYS A 63 35.71 -18.38 -0.10
N ASN A 64 34.96 -17.32 -0.20
CA ASN A 64 35.03 -16.28 -1.24
C ASN A 64 34.70 -16.73 -2.69
N VAL A 65 34.44 -18.02 -2.90
CA VAL A 65 34.06 -18.59 -4.22
C VAL A 65 32.57 -18.90 -4.28
N TRP A 66 32.00 -19.41 -3.17
CA TRP A 66 30.60 -19.78 -3.13
C TRP A 66 29.76 -18.58 -2.70
N THR A 67 28.72 -18.31 -3.45
CA THR A 67 27.74 -17.25 -3.14
C THR A 67 27.25 -17.41 -1.70
N GLY A 68 27.32 -16.34 -0.94
CA GLY A 68 26.83 -16.28 0.43
C GLY A 68 27.69 -16.96 1.49
N ILE A 69 28.89 -17.50 1.15
CA ILE A 69 29.79 -18.12 2.12
C ILE A 69 31.00 -17.23 2.38
N SER A 70 31.30 -17.00 3.64
CA SER A 70 32.54 -16.35 4.08
C SER A 70 33.23 -17.17 5.14
N CYS A 71 34.54 -17.02 5.28
CA CYS A 71 35.37 -17.77 6.22
C CYS A 71 36.18 -16.84 7.11
N ASN A 72 36.55 -17.37 8.28
CA ASN A 72 37.47 -16.73 9.19
C ASN A 72 38.93 -16.85 8.69
N THR A 73 39.90 -16.27 9.42
CA THR A 73 41.33 -16.31 9.11
C THR A 73 41.93 -17.72 9.10
N ALA A 74 41.26 -18.71 9.68
CA ALA A 74 41.63 -20.12 9.66
C ALA A 74 41.01 -20.90 8.49
N ALA A 75 40.41 -20.20 7.49
CA ALA A 75 39.73 -20.77 6.33
C ALA A 75 38.55 -21.71 6.69
N SER A 76 37.89 -21.52 7.83
CA SER A 76 36.69 -22.24 8.24
C SER A 76 35.46 -21.33 8.04
N VAL A 77 34.34 -21.88 7.61
CA VAL A 77 33.12 -21.15 7.36
C VAL A 77 32.59 -20.52 8.67
N ASN A 78 32.53 -19.19 8.70
CA ASN A 78 31.99 -18.45 9.85
C ASN A 78 30.75 -17.67 9.50
N ARG A 79 30.41 -17.50 8.21
CA ARG A 79 29.23 -16.76 7.75
C ARG A 79 28.54 -17.47 6.59
N ILE A 80 27.24 -17.63 6.69
CA ILE A 80 26.33 -18.05 5.62
C ILE A 80 25.26 -16.97 5.47
N ASN A 81 25.22 -16.32 4.32
CA ASN A 81 24.16 -15.40 3.95
C ASN A 81 23.55 -15.85 2.62
N LEU A 82 22.35 -16.40 2.70
CA LEU A 82 21.56 -16.89 1.56
C LEU A 82 20.17 -16.23 1.53
N THR A 83 20.09 -14.98 1.94
CA THR A 83 18.87 -14.18 1.86
C THR A 83 18.34 -14.19 0.45
N ASN A 84 17.04 -14.45 0.28
CA ASN A 84 16.32 -14.43 -1.02
C ASN A 84 17.04 -15.24 -2.13
N SER A 85 17.59 -16.38 -1.77
CA SER A 85 18.36 -17.21 -2.72
C SER A 85 17.50 -18.25 -3.44
N GLY A 86 16.17 -18.20 -3.28
CA GLY A 86 15.21 -19.09 -3.92
C GLY A 86 15.31 -20.53 -3.42
N ILE A 87 15.79 -20.73 -2.19
CA ILE A 87 15.97 -22.06 -1.60
C ILE A 87 14.61 -22.63 -1.20
N GLN A 88 14.29 -23.80 -1.73
CA GLN A 88 13.12 -24.58 -1.34
C GLN A 88 13.58 -25.93 -0.75
N GLY A 89 13.41 -26.09 0.56
CA GLY A 89 13.91 -27.27 1.27
C GLY A 89 13.68 -27.20 2.76
N THR A 90 14.38 -28.03 3.51
CA THR A 90 14.31 -28.09 4.96
C THR A 90 15.66 -27.81 5.60
N LEU A 91 15.65 -27.51 6.91
CA LEU A 91 16.88 -27.42 7.72
C LEU A 91 17.33 -28.79 8.27
N TYR A 92 16.63 -29.88 7.93
CA TYR A 92 16.94 -31.22 8.49
C TYR A 92 18.34 -31.71 8.12
N GLU A 93 18.75 -31.48 6.86
CA GLU A 93 20.08 -31.87 6.35
C GLU A 93 21.11 -30.73 6.49
N PHE A 94 20.76 -29.61 7.15
CA PHE A 94 21.74 -28.54 7.39
C PHE A 94 22.89 -29.07 8.29
N PRO A 95 24.14 -28.82 7.91
CA PRO A 95 25.29 -29.47 8.56
C PRO A 95 25.71 -28.79 9.86
N PHE A 96 24.83 -28.74 10.86
CA PHE A 96 25.06 -28.06 12.14
C PHE A 96 26.35 -28.51 12.83
N LEU A 97 26.64 -29.81 12.86
CA LEU A 97 27.82 -30.37 13.53
C LEU A 97 29.11 -30.14 12.75
N SER A 98 29.02 -29.93 11.44
CA SER A 98 30.20 -29.78 10.57
C SER A 98 30.69 -28.33 10.48
N LEU A 99 29.96 -27.36 11.07
CA LEU A 99 30.26 -25.93 10.99
C LEU A 99 30.48 -25.29 12.37
N PRO A 100 31.46 -25.76 13.15
CA PRO A 100 31.66 -25.37 14.57
C PRO A 100 32.10 -23.90 14.74
N ASN A 101 32.54 -23.24 13.68
CA ASN A 101 32.99 -21.87 13.70
C ASN A 101 31.95 -20.86 13.12
N LEU A 102 30.72 -21.32 12.88
CA LEU A 102 29.69 -20.49 12.30
C LEU A 102 29.18 -19.45 13.31
N GLU A 103 29.28 -18.18 12.93
CA GLU A 103 28.92 -17.03 13.74
C GLU A 103 27.67 -16.33 13.19
N TYR A 104 27.40 -16.45 11.89
CA TYR A 104 26.35 -15.72 11.19
C TYR A 104 25.60 -16.64 10.23
N ILE A 105 24.28 -16.73 10.39
CA ILE A 105 23.37 -17.42 9.48
C ILE A 105 22.22 -16.46 9.14
N ASP A 106 22.06 -16.21 7.85
CA ASP A 106 20.89 -15.53 7.30
C ASP A 106 20.34 -16.35 6.14
N LEU A 107 19.18 -16.94 6.36
CA LEU A 107 18.41 -17.73 5.38
C LEU A 107 17.04 -17.11 5.16
N SER A 108 16.88 -15.83 5.47
CA SER A 108 15.62 -15.11 5.35
C SER A 108 15.14 -15.02 3.89
N TRP A 109 13.84 -14.80 3.72
CA TRP A 109 13.22 -14.63 2.39
C TRP A 109 13.45 -15.79 1.43
N ASN A 110 13.28 -17.02 1.93
CA ASN A 110 13.33 -18.23 1.11
C ASN A 110 12.01 -19.01 1.19
N GLN A 111 12.00 -20.24 0.70
CA GLN A 111 10.86 -21.15 0.79
C GLN A 111 11.22 -22.36 1.66
N LEU A 112 11.96 -22.12 2.75
CA LEU A 112 12.30 -23.15 3.71
C LEU A 112 11.04 -23.56 4.48
N PHE A 113 10.83 -24.87 4.62
CA PHE A 113 9.69 -25.45 5.31
C PHE A 113 10.10 -26.52 6.32
N GLY A 114 9.14 -27.04 7.09
CA GLY A 114 9.42 -28.01 8.15
C GLY A 114 9.90 -27.36 9.44
N ALA A 115 10.37 -28.16 10.39
CA ALA A 115 10.75 -27.69 11.71
C ALA A 115 12.20 -27.17 11.78
N ILE A 116 12.47 -26.30 12.74
CA ILE A 116 13.83 -25.93 13.15
C ILE A 116 14.42 -27.10 13.96
N PRO A 117 15.52 -27.74 13.53
CA PRO A 117 16.10 -28.90 14.23
C PRO A 117 16.75 -28.52 15.56
N SER A 118 16.65 -29.39 16.56
CA SER A 118 17.31 -29.24 17.88
C SER A 118 18.84 -29.18 17.80
N GLN A 119 19.40 -29.74 16.71
CA GLN A 119 20.84 -29.72 16.41
C GLN A 119 21.42 -28.31 16.26
N ILE A 120 20.59 -27.26 16.14
CA ILE A 120 21.02 -25.86 16.13
C ILE A 120 21.91 -25.54 17.33
N SER A 121 21.69 -26.19 18.49
CA SER A 121 22.48 -26.02 19.71
C SER A 121 23.98 -26.31 19.55
N SER A 122 24.40 -27.05 18.52
CA SER A 122 25.82 -27.31 18.24
C SER A 122 26.59 -26.08 17.74
N LEU A 123 25.91 -25.05 17.26
CA LEU A 123 26.49 -23.79 16.74
C LEU A 123 26.82 -22.83 17.89
N SER A 124 27.69 -23.23 18.82
CA SER A 124 27.95 -22.48 20.06
C SER A 124 28.57 -21.10 19.87
N LYS A 125 29.09 -20.78 18.66
CA LYS A 125 29.65 -19.47 18.29
C LYS A 125 28.67 -18.55 17.60
N LEU A 126 27.44 -19.00 17.35
CA LEU A 126 26.45 -18.26 16.58
C LEU A 126 26.07 -16.94 17.29
N ILE A 127 26.19 -15.84 16.56
CA ILE A 127 25.89 -14.45 17.00
C ILE A 127 24.63 -13.94 16.35
N TYR A 128 24.43 -14.26 15.06
CA TYR A 128 23.31 -13.79 14.26
C TYR A 128 22.59 -14.97 13.61
N PHE A 129 21.28 -15.05 13.83
CA PHE A 129 20.44 -16.11 13.27
C PHE A 129 19.12 -15.55 12.75
N ASP A 130 18.97 -15.52 11.43
CA ASP A 130 17.77 -15.04 10.74
C ASP A 130 17.20 -16.12 9.81
N LEU A 131 15.98 -16.54 10.13
CA LEU A 131 15.15 -17.47 9.33
C LEU A 131 13.82 -16.80 8.95
N SER A 132 13.69 -15.48 9.05
CA SER A 132 12.46 -14.76 8.80
C SER A 132 11.99 -14.93 7.34
N PHE A 133 10.70 -14.69 7.11
CA PHE A 133 10.10 -14.78 5.77
C PHE A 133 10.33 -16.11 5.06
N ASN A 134 9.90 -17.20 5.73
CA ASN A 134 9.94 -18.57 5.23
C ASN A 134 8.59 -19.28 5.48
N GLN A 135 8.56 -20.59 5.33
CA GLN A 135 7.39 -21.44 5.59
C GLN A 135 7.69 -22.46 6.70
N LEU A 136 8.60 -22.11 7.63
CA LEU A 136 9.00 -22.99 8.73
C LEU A 136 7.81 -23.21 9.67
N SER A 137 7.64 -24.42 10.11
CA SER A 137 6.53 -24.88 10.93
C SER A 137 7.00 -25.65 12.16
N GLY A 138 6.06 -26.11 13.00
CA GLY A 138 6.42 -26.78 14.25
C GLY A 138 6.85 -25.81 15.35
N LYS A 139 7.42 -26.34 16.41
CA LYS A 139 7.80 -25.57 17.61
C LYS A 139 9.18 -24.97 17.48
N ILE A 140 9.41 -23.85 18.17
CA ILE A 140 10.77 -23.36 18.42
C ILE A 140 11.46 -24.33 19.37
N PRO A 141 12.59 -24.94 18.99
CA PRO A 141 13.25 -25.94 19.84
C PRO A 141 13.85 -25.29 21.08
N PRO A 142 13.65 -25.86 22.29
CA PRO A 142 14.21 -25.30 23.52
C PRO A 142 15.75 -25.28 23.52
N GLU A 143 16.37 -26.11 22.74
CA GLU A 143 17.83 -26.19 22.55
C GLU A 143 18.42 -24.90 21.97
N ILE A 144 17.62 -24.01 21.38
CA ILE A 144 18.06 -22.68 20.93
C ILE A 144 18.59 -21.86 22.11
N GLY A 145 18.08 -22.09 23.34
CA GLY A 145 18.55 -21.47 24.58
C GLY A 145 19.98 -21.83 24.97
N LEU A 146 20.67 -22.72 24.26
CA LEU A 146 22.08 -23.07 24.48
C LEU A 146 23.04 -22.20 23.66
N LEU A 147 22.54 -21.33 22.78
CA LEU A 147 23.33 -20.44 21.94
C LEU A 147 23.77 -19.16 22.71
N ASN A 148 24.61 -19.30 23.68
CA ASN A 148 24.94 -18.23 24.63
C ASN A 148 25.55 -16.96 24.03
N ASN A 149 26.11 -17.04 22.82
CA ASN A 149 26.69 -15.90 22.11
C ASN A 149 25.67 -15.17 21.19
N LEU A 150 24.45 -15.71 21.06
CA LEU A 150 23.45 -15.18 20.12
C LEU A 150 22.99 -13.77 20.52
N GLN A 151 23.14 -12.82 19.61
CA GLN A 151 22.72 -11.43 19.77
C GLN A 151 21.42 -11.10 18.99
N THR A 152 21.23 -11.74 17.83
CA THR A 152 20.04 -11.52 16.99
C THR A 152 19.37 -12.86 16.69
N LEU A 153 18.07 -12.93 16.97
CA LEU A 153 17.22 -14.07 16.64
C LEU A 153 15.95 -13.58 15.92
N HIS A 154 15.90 -13.80 14.61
CA HIS A 154 14.75 -13.46 13.78
C HIS A 154 14.11 -14.73 13.20
N LEU A 155 12.87 -14.99 13.61
CA LEU A 155 12.03 -16.12 13.14
C LEU A 155 10.66 -15.60 12.65
N ASN A 156 10.50 -14.29 12.47
CA ASN A 156 9.24 -13.66 12.10
C ASN A 156 8.79 -14.06 10.68
N VAL A 157 7.50 -13.97 10.44
CA VAL A 157 6.84 -14.32 9.16
C VAL A 157 7.13 -15.76 8.77
N ASN A 158 6.58 -16.71 9.54
CA ASN A 158 6.68 -18.14 9.35
C ASN A 158 5.36 -18.82 9.78
N GLN A 159 5.35 -20.13 9.89
CA GLN A 159 4.20 -20.94 10.35
C GLN A 159 4.53 -21.67 11.68
N LEU A 160 5.42 -21.10 12.49
CA LEU A 160 5.84 -21.68 13.76
C LEU A 160 4.66 -21.70 14.75
N ASN A 161 4.53 -22.77 15.51
CA ASN A 161 3.43 -22.99 16.44
C ASN A 161 3.93 -23.42 17.83
N GLY A 162 2.99 -23.72 18.73
CA GLY A 162 3.32 -24.06 20.12
C GLY A 162 3.71 -22.83 20.94
N SER A 163 4.32 -23.04 22.10
CA SER A 163 4.69 -21.99 23.04
C SER A 163 6.13 -21.48 22.80
N ILE A 164 6.39 -20.26 23.22
CA ILE A 164 7.75 -19.72 23.35
C ILE A 164 8.48 -20.54 24.43
N PRO A 165 9.63 -21.17 24.12
CA PRO A 165 10.38 -21.95 25.11
C PRO A 165 10.93 -21.04 26.22
N GLN A 166 10.86 -21.48 27.48
CA GLN A 166 11.42 -20.72 28.61
C GLN A 166 12.96 -20.62 28.52
N GLU A 167 13.58 -21.54 27.82
CA GLU A 167 15.04 -21.61 27.62
C GLU A 167 15.56 -20.44 26.78
N ILE A 168 14.73 -19.72 26.03
CA ILE A 168 15.14 -18.48 25.35
C ILE A 168 15.68 -17.46 26.37
N GLY A 169 15.15 -17.47 27.61
CA GLY A 169 15.66 -16.63 28.70
C GLY A 169 17.14 -16.89 29.11
N ASN A 170 17.76 -17.96 28.59
CA ASN A 170 19.17 -18.23 28.82
C ASN A 170 20.11 -17.45 27.89
N LEU A 171 19.59 -16.87 26.81
CA LEU A 171 20.35 -16.14 25.79
C LEU A 171 20.77 -14.75 26.29
N LYS A 172 21.63 -14.69 27.28
CA LYS A 172 22.00 -13.42 27.97
C LYS A 172 22.68 -12.38 27.08
N SER A 173 23.22 -12.80 25.92
CA SER A 173 23.80 -11.91 24.91
C SER A 173 22.77 -11.32 23.95
N LEU A 174 21.51 -11.75 23.98
CA LEU A 174 20.50 -11.38 23.01
C LEU A 174 20.15 -9.90 23.07
N VAL A 175 20.20 -9.25 21.92
CA VAL A 175 19.90 -7.83 21.70
C VAL A 175 18.58 -7.65 20.95
N GLU A 176 18.29 -8.55 19.99
CA GLU A 176 17.07 -8.50 19.19
C GLU A 176 16.38 -9.86 19.15
N LEU A 177 15.09 -9.88 19.50
CA LEU A 177 14.21 -11.04 19.37
C LEU A 177 12.97 -10.66 18.57
N SER A 178 12.82 -11.24 17.39
CA SER A 178 11.67 -11.04 16.51
C SER A 178 11.07 -12.39 16.11
N ILE A 179 9.88 -12.71 16.67
CA ILE A 179 9.14 -13.95 16.40
C ILE A 179 7.67 -13.68 16.05
N ASN A 180 7.40 -12.43 15.63
CA ASN A 180 6.07 -11.98 15.19
C ASN A 180 5.63 -12.66 13.89
N ASP A 181 4.35 -12.54 13.54
CA ASP A 181 3.77 -13.15 12.34
C ASP A 181 4.02 -14.68 12.29
N ASN A 182 3.47 -15.37 13.26
CA ASN A 182 3.53 -16.83 13.40
C ASN A 182 2.21 -17.35 13.99
N HIS A 183 2.17 -18.62 14.34
CA HIS A 183 1.04 -19.28 15.03
C HIS A 183 1.39 -19.68 16.47
N LEU A 184 2.32 -18.95 17.11
CA LEU A 184 2.75 -19.22 18.47
C LEU A 184 1.58 -18.99 19.45
N SER A 185 1.49 -19.82 20.48
CA SER A 185 0.40 -19.84 21.46
C SER A 185 0.91 -19.94 22.90
N GLY A 186 -0.01 -19.83 23.86
CA GLY A 186 0.36 -19.89 25.28
C GLY A 186 0.93 -18.57 25.81
N PRO A 187 1.42 -18.56 27.06
CA PRO A 187 1.87 -17.35 27.73
C PRO A 187 3.29 -16.94 27.35
N ILE A 188 3.61 -15.66 27.58
CA ILE A 188 4.98 -15.16 27.55
C ILE A 188 5.74 -15.79 28.74
N PRO A 189 6.88 -16.49 28.52
CA PRO A 189 7.69 -16.99 29.61
C PRO A 189 8.27 -15.86 30.47
N SER A 190 8.19 -15.96 31.80
CA SER A 190 8.79 -14.98 32.69
C SER A 190 10.32 -14.86 32.56
N SER A 191 10.96 -15.93 32.12
CA SER A 191 12.42 -15.99 31.83
C SER A 191 12.86 -15.01 30.73
N LEU A 192 11.94 -14.51 29.86
CA LEU A 192 12.28 -13.44 28.91
C LEU A 192 12.73 -12.15 29.63
N GLY A 193 12.25 -11.90 30.87
CA GLY A 193 12.70 -10.79 31.68
C GLY A 193 14.16 -10.85 32.11
N ASP A 194 14.82 -11.98 31.92
CA ASP A 194 16.24 -12.19 32.21
C ASP A 194 17.19 -11.69 31.10
N LEU A 195 16.67 -11.30 29.94
CA LEU A 195 17.40 -10.84 28.78
C LEU A 195 17.76 -9.34 28.86
N THR A 196 18.54 -8.96 29.85
CA THR A 196 18.79 -7.55 30.21
C THR A 196 19.44 -6.70 29.11
N ASN A 197 20.08 -7.34 28.11
CA ASN A 197 20.69 -6.66 26.94
C ASN A 197 19.68 -6.43 25.80
N LEU A 198 18.48 -6.98 25.91
CA LEU A 198 17.48 -6.92 24.83
C LEU A 198 17.02 -5.48 24.58
N THR A 199 17.16 -5.02 23.34
CA THR A 199 16.71 -3.70 22.87
C THR A 199 15.41 -3.77 22.07
N LEU A 200 15.13 -4.91 21.43
CA LEU A 200 13.94 -5.15 20.60
C LEU A 200 13.30 -6.48 20.97
N LEU A 201 11.99 -6.45 21.28
CA LEU A 201 11.17 -7.64 21.48
C LEU A 201 9.86 -7.52 20.70
N TYR A 202 9.72 -8.30 19.63
CA TYR A 202 8.54 -8.36 18.79
C TYR A 202 7.88 -9.74 18.82
N LEU A 203 6.66 -9.78 19.40
CA LEU A 203 5.81 -10.95 19.53
C LEU A 203 4.45 -10.76 18.82
N PHE A 204 4.24 -9.63 18.14
CA PHE A 204 2.94 -9.28 17.55
C PHE A 204 2.51 -10.26 16.46
N GLU A 205 1.20 -10.27 16.14
CA GLU A 205 0.62 -11.17 15.13
C GLU A 205 0.93 -12.65 15.41
N ASN A 206 0.41 -13.13 16.57
CA ASN A 206 0.48 -14.53 17.01
C ASN A 206 -0.83 -14.91 17.74
N ASN A 207 -0.90 -16.13 18.29
CA ASN A 207 -2.01 -16.60 19.12
C ASN A 207 -1.59 -16.67 20.62
N LEU A 208 -0.64 -15.83 21.04
CA LEU A 208 -0.15 -15.78 22.43
C LEU A 208 -1.26 -15.29 23.36
N SER A 209 -1.28 -15.82 24.58
CA SER A 209 -2.36 -15.61 25.54
C SER A 209 -1.83 -15.46 26.96
N GLY A 210 -2.73 -15.27 27.93
CA GLY A 210 -2.36 -15.04 29.33
C GLY A 210 -1.92 -13.60 29.60
N THR A 211 -1.34 -13.38 30.77
CA THR A 211 -0.93 -12.04 31.22
C THR A 211 0.48 -11.67 30.79
N ILE A 212 0.76 -10.39 30.62
CA ILE A 212 2.13 -9.89 30.47
C ILE A 212 2.88 -10.10 31.78
N PRO A 213 3.99 -10.85 31.81
CA PRO A 213 4.75 -11.10 33.05
C PRO A 213 5.37 -9.79 33.59
N LYS A 214 5.34 -9.60 34.89
CA LYS A 214 5.99 -8.44 35.53
C LYS A 214 7.51 -8.40 35.31
N GLU A 215 8.11 -9.54 35.08
CA GLU A 215 9.55 -9.72 34.80
C GLU A 215 9.99 -9.00 33.52
N ILE A 216 9.06 -8.71 32.58
CA ILE A 216 9.35 -7.89 31.39
C ILE A 216 9.90 -6.50 31.79
N GLY A 217 9.49 -5.97 32.97
CA GLY A 217 10.04 -4.74 33.53
C GLY A 217 11.53 -4.79 33.91
N ASN A 218 12.17 -5.96 33.85
CA ASN A 218 13.61 -6.11 34.08
C ASN A 218 14.46 -5.81 32.82
N LEU A 219 13.85 -5.70 31.65
CA LEU A 219 14.51 -5.44 30.37
C LEU A 219 15.00 -3.99 30.26
N LYS A 220 15.98 -3.60 31.06
CA LYS A 220 16.40 -2.18 31.19
C LYS A 220 16.99 -1.57 29.91
N SER A 221 17.44 -2.39 28.96
CA SER A 221 17.96 -1.95 27.66
C SER A 221 16.89 -1.80 26.58
N ILE A 222 15.67 -2.25 26.84
CA ILE A 222 14.59 -2.31 25.83
C ILE A 222 14.23 -0.93 25.30
N VAL A 223 14.15 -0.83 23.98
CA VAL A 223 13.77 0.36 23.23
C VAL A 223 12.41 0.16 22.56
N LYS A 224 12.17 -1.04 22.04
CA LYS A 224 10.95 -1.37 21.30
C LYS A 224 10.31 -2.64 21.83
N LEU A 225 9.05 -2.55 22.25
CA LEU A 225 8.26 -3.65 22.79
C LEU A 225 6.94 -3.78 22.01
N GLY A 226 6.74 -4.90 21.31
CA GLY A 226 5.59 -5.13 20.45
C GLY A 226 4.86 -6.43 20.76
N PHE A 227 3.63 -6.33 21.31
CA PHE A 227 2.75 -7.44 21.67
C PHE A 227 1.39 -7.40 20.98
N SER A 228 1.21 -6.49 20.02
CA SER A 228 -0.06 -6.28 19.32
C SER A 228 -0.58 -7.53 18.61
N ARG A 229 -1.90 -7.56 18.36
CA ARG A 229 -2.56 -8.66 17.61
C ARG A 229 -2.24 -10.03 18.17
N ASN A 230 -2.67 -10.24 19.42
CA ASN A 230 -2.58 -11.48 20.18
C ASN A 230 -3.85 -11.67 21.03
N GLN A 231 -3.80 -12.60 21.98
CA GLN A 231 -4.91 -12.87 22.90
C GLN A 231 -4.50 -12.58 24.35
N PHE A 232 -3.58 -11.64 24.57
CA PHE A 232 -3.15 -11.26 25.92
C PHE A 232 -4.30 -10.67 26.72
N ASN A 233 -4.40 -11.06 27.99
CA ASN A 233 -5.42 -10.59 28.93
C ASN A 233 -4.80 -10.02 30.19
N GLY A 234 -5.65 -9.62 31.15
CA GLY A 234 -5.19 -9.02 32.41
C GLY A 234 -4.69 -7.59 32.23
N SER A 235 -4.00 -7.06 33.25
CA SER A 235 -3.57 -5.67 33.28
C SER A 235 -2.12 -5.48 32.82
N ILE A 236 -1.79 -4.25 32.41
CA ILE A 236 -0.39 -3.84 32.20
C ILE A 236 0.35 -3.89 33.53
N PRO A 237 1.48 -4.62 33.66
CA PRO A 237 2.28 -4.63 34.88
C PRO A 237 2.88 -3.25 35.20
N THR A 238 2.85 -2.84 36.46
CA THR A 238 3.46 -1.57 36.92
C THR A 238 4.96 -1.49 36.62
N SER A 239 5.64 -2.64 36.62
CA SER A 239 7.06 -2.76 36.30
C SER A 239 7.44 -2.31 34.89
N LEU A 240 6.48 -2.20 33.93
CA LEU A 240 6.78 -1.63 32.61
C LEU A 240 7.17 -0.14 32.72
N GLY A 241 6.71 0.57 33.74
CA GLY A 241 7.15 1.96 34.03
C GLY A 241 8.63 2.10 34.41
N ASP A 242 9.32 0.99 34.69
CA ASP A 242 10.76 0.97 35.00
C ASP A 242 11.66 0.89 33.73
N LEU A 243 11.08 0.81 32.54
CA LEU A 243 11.78 0.66 31.27
C LEU A 243 12.23 2.03 30.72
N SER A 244 13.19 2.65 31.36
CA SER A 244 13.61 4.05 31.12
C SER A 244 14.10 4.34 29.69
N ASN A 245 14.45 3.31 28.89
CA ASN A 245 14.89 3.43 27.51
C ASN A 245 13.77 3.18 26.49
N LEU A 246 12.56 2.82 26.95
CA LEU A 246 11.45 2.45 26.06
C LEU A 246 10.97 3.66 25.26
N GLU A 247 11.02 3.52 23.93
CA GLU A 247 10.55 4.51 22.96
C GLU A 247 9.23 4.09 22.33
N ILE A 248 9.02 2.78 22.14
CA ILE A 248 7.86 2.24 21.44
C ILE A 248 7.21 1.11 22.24
N LEU A 249 5.92 1.28 22.56
CA LEU A 249 5.10 0.26 23.21
C LEU A 249 3.83 0.00 22.39
N PHE A 250 3.74 -1.20 21.79
CA PHE A 250 2.60 -1.68 21.02
C PHE A 250 1.87 -2.79 21.76
N LEU A 251 0.65 -2.51 22.27
CA LEU A 251 -0.22 -3.47 22.95
C LEU A 251 -1.61 -3.59 22.29
N ARG A 252 -1.82 -2.96 21.13
CA ARG A 252 -3.13 -2.90 20.46
C ARG A 252 -3.64 -4.28 20.01
N ASP A 253 -4.94 -4.37 19.78
CA ASP A 253 -5.61 -5.60 19.29
C ASP A 253 -5.32 -6.80 20.20
N ASN A 254 -5.80 -6.72 21.47
CA ASN A 254 -5.68 -7.78 22.49
C ASN A 254 -6.96 -7.82 23.37
N GLN A 255 -6.91 -8.59 24.43
CA GLN A 255 -7.96 -8.66 25.46
C GLN A 255 -7.50 -8.06 26.79
N LEU A 256 -6.49 -7.17 26.75
CA LEU A 256 -5.95 -6.52 27.93
C LEU A 256 -7.03 -5.66 28.60
N SER A 257 -6.99 -5.60 29.94
CA SER A 257 -8.01 -4.95 30.76
C SER A 257 -7.38 -4.20 31.94
N GLY A 258 -8.21 -3.63 32.80
CA GLY A 258 -7.73 -2.85 33.94
C GLY A 258 -7.39 -1.41 33.57
N SER A 259 -6.85 -0.65 34.53
CA SER A 259 -6.39 0.72 34.30
C SER A 259 -4.94 0.75 33.83
N ILE A 260 -4.56 1.79 33.08
CA ILE A 260 -3.16 2.04 32.75
C ILE A 260 -2.42 2.40 34.07
N PRO A 261 -1.31 1.70 34.37
CA PRO A 261 -0.51 2.02 35.56
C PRO A 261 0.07 3.43 35.49
N LYS A 262 0.03 4.15 36.60
CA LYS A 262 0.60 5.51 36.67
C LYS A 262 2.09 5.54 36.37
N GLU A 263 2.79 4.46 36.62
CA GLU A 263 4.23 4.27 36.38
C GLU A 263 4.61 4.44 34.91
N ILE A 264 3.67 4.30 33.98
CA ILE A 264 3.89 4.57 32.54
C ILE A 264 4.30 6.05 32.31
N GLU A 265 3.91 6.97 33.18
CA GLU A 265 4.36 8.38 33.16
C GLU A 265 5.89 8.56 33.39
N ASN A 266 6.58 7.52 33.88
CA ASN A 266 8.04 7.53 34.05
C ASN A 266 8.83 7.27 32.76
N LEU A 267 8.17 6.85 31.70
CA LEU A 267 8.79 6.53 30.41
C LEU A 267 9.12 7.82 29.63
N MET A 268 10.21 8.47 29.99
CA MET A 268 10.57 9.80 29.49
C MET A 268 10.95 9.84 28.01
N LYS A 269 11.34 8.68 27.42
CA LYS A 269 11.72 8.57 26.01
C LYS A 269 10.59 8.09 25.11
N LEU A 270 9.41 7.83 25.68
CA LEU A 270 8.29 7.24 24.94
C LEU A 270 7.86 8.15 23.80
N THR A 271 7.91 7.63 22.58
CA THR A 271 7.48 8.27 21.35
C THR A 271 6.16 7.71 20.83
N VAL A 272 5.93 6.41 21.02
CA VAL A 272 4.72 5.72 20.56
C VAL A 272 4.13 4.89 21.67
N LEU A 273 2.85 5.14 21.97
CA LEU A 273 2.04 4.34 22.89
C LEU A 273 0.75 3.92 22.18
N ALA A 274 0.62 2.65 21.83
CA ALA A 274 -0.54 2.08 21.15
C ALA A 274 -1.22 1.04 22.05
N LEU A 275 -2.40 1.38 22.55
CA LEU A 275 -3.22 0.59 23.49
C LEU A 275 -4.61 0.27 22.90
N ASP A 276 -4.85 0.67 21.68
CA ASP A 276 -6.14 0.61 21.02
C ASP A 276 -6.67 -0.82 20.88
N THR A 277 -8.00 -0.94 20.75
CA THR A 277 -8.72 -2.20 20.57
C THR A 277 -8.37 -3.22 21.67
N ASN A 278 -8.78 -2.89 22.88
CA ASN A 278 -8.63 -3.69 24.09
C ASN A 278 -9.85 -3.53 25.01
N ASN A 279 -9.77 -4.02 26.23
CA ASN A 279 -10.80 -3.88 27.26
C ASN A 279 -10.33 -2.98 28.43
N PHE A 280 -9.44 -2.02 28.17
CA PHE A 280 -8.98 -1.10 29.21
C PHE A 280 -10.08 -0.18 29.72
N TYR A 281 -10.04 0.19 30.99
CA TYR A 281 -10.98 1.11 31.63
C TYR A 281 -10.27 2.05 32.60
N GLY A 282 -11.04 2.95 33.25
CA GLY A 282 -10.49 3.92 34.17
C GLY A 282 -9.94 5.17 33.49
N TYR A 283 -9.05 5.87 34.13
CA TYR A 283 -8.54 7.17 33.70
C TYR A 283 -7.24 7.04 32.91
N LEU A 284 -7.07 7.90 31.90
CA LEU A 284 -5.79 8.05 31.21
C LEU A 284 -4.74 8.71 32.11
N PRO A 285 -3.45 8.32 32.06
CA PRO A 285 -2.38 8.91 32.88
C PRO A 285 -2.22 10.40 32.56
N GLN A 286 -2.31 11.25 33.62
CA GLN A 286 -2.43 12.69 33.45
C GLN A 286 -1.16 13.38 32.96
N ASN A 287 0.04 12.81 33.22
CA ASN A 287 1.34 13.36 32.82
C ASN A 287 2.05 12.51 31.75
N ILE A 288 1.28 11.83 30.90
CA ILE A 288 1.82 10.86 29.90
C ILE A 288 2.86 11.49 28.94
N CYS A 289 2.81 12.77 28.70
CA CYS A 289 3.78 13.50 27.89
C CYS A 289 4.86 14.21 28.71
N ARG A 290 5.16 13.77 29.94
CA ARG A 290 6.15 14.39 30.80
C ARG A 290 7.55 14.44 30.19
N GLY A 291 7.92 13.44 29.37
CA GLY A 291 9.19 13.39 28.64
C GLY A 291 9.26 14.36 27.48
N GLY A 292 8.14 14.88 26.98
CA GLY A 292 8.06 15.78 25.83
C GLY A 292 8.34 15.12 24.48
N SER A 293 8.47 13.78 24.43
CA SER A 293 8.84 13.02 23.22
C SER A 293 7.68 12.31 22.55
N LEU A 294 6.52 12.23 23.20
CA LEU A 294 5.36 11.46 22.75
C LEU A 294 4.81 12.01 21.43
N GLN A 295 4.84 11.21 20.40
CA GLN A 295 4.38 11.55 19.04
C GLN A 295 3.04 10.89 18.70
N ASN A 296 2.90 9.58 18.98
CA ASN A 296 1.72 8.82 18.65
C ASN A 296 1.10 8.25 19.94
N PHE A 297 -0.15 8.65 20.22
CA PHE A 297 -0.90 8.11 21.33
C PHE A 297 -2.27 7.61 20.88
N THR A 298 -2.47 6.29 20.92
CA THR A 298 -3.69 5.65 20.43
C THR A 298 -4.31 4.77 21.52
N VAL A 299 -5.56 5.06 21.87
CA VAL A 299 -6.35 4.34 22.88
C VAL A 299 -7.77 4.05 22.41
N GLN A 300 -8.04 4.22 21.11
CA GLN A 300 -9.38 4.02 20.54
C GLN A 300 -9.93 2.62 20.82
N SER A 301 -11.26 2.51 20.79
CA SER A 301 -11.98 1.24 21.01
C SER A 301 -11.59 0.56 22.32
N ASN A 302 -11.81 1.29 23.44
CA ASN A 302 -11.64 0.84 24.81
C ASN A 302 -12.81 1.37 25.67
N HIS A 303 -12.68 1.33 26.99
CA HIS A 303 -13.69 1.79 27.95
C HIS A 303 -13.14 2.90 28.88
N PHE A 304 -12.21 3.72 28.41
CA PHE A 304 -11.65 4.81 29.18
C PHE A 304 -12.68 5.86 29.53
N ILE A 305 -12.61 6.37 30.78
CA ILE A 305 -13.48 7.40 31.33
C ILE A 305 -12.67 8.60 31.81
N GLY A 306 -13.37 9.67 32.21
CA GLY A 306 -12.76 10.89 32.75
C GLY A 306 -12.18 11.80 31.68
N THR A 307 -11.39 12.77 32.08
CA THR A 307 -10.93 13.85 31.20
C THR A 307 -9.69 13.46 30.38
N ILE A 308 -9.48 14.15 29.28
CA ILE A 308 -8.24 14.11 28.49
C ILE A 308 -7.06 14.46 29.39
N PRO A 309 -5.90 13.77 29.28
CA PRO A 309 -4.75 14.04 30.12
C PRO A 309 -4.25 15.48 30.02
N LYS A 310 -4.18 16.20 31.14
CA LYS A 310 -3.73 17.61 31.16
C LYS A 310 -2.32 17.81 30.61
N GLY A 311 -1.45 16.81 30.72
CA GLY A 311 -0.11 16.82 30.17
C GLY A 311 -0.07 16.92 28.65
N LEU A 312 -1.14 16.52 27.94
CA LEU A 312 -1.21 16.60 26.48
C LEU A 312 -1.33 18.04 25.98
N LYS A 313 -1.93 18.97 26.74
CA LYS A 313 -2.10 20.36 26.33
C LYS A 313 -0.79 21.02 25.86
N ASN A 314 0.33 20.66 26.49
CA ASN A 314 1.65 21.21 26.19
C ASN A 314 2.57 20.24 25.44
N CYS A 315 2.06 19.12 24.95
CA CYS A 315 2.81 18.08 24.28
C CYS A 315 3.09 18.45 22.82
N LYS A 316 4.09 19.29 22.56
CA LYS A 316 4.40 19.84 21.21
C LYS A 316 4.92 18.80 20.23
N SER A 317 5.33 17.62 20.71
CA SER A 317 5.83 16.51 19.90
C SER A 317 4.72 15.70 19.22
N LEU A 318 3.44 15.88 19.62
CA LEU A 318 2.33 15.09 19.09
C LEU A 318 2.20 15.20 17.57
N VAL A 319 2.09 14.04 16.91
CA VAL A 319 1.87 13.85 15.48
C VAL A 319 0.51 13.20 15.23
N ARG A 320 0.16 12.21 16.07
CA ARG A 320 -1.08 11.44 15.92
C ARG A 320 -1.72 11.14 17.27
N VAL A 321 -3.03 11.42 17.35
CA VAL A 321 -3.87 11.12 18.55
C VAL A 321 -5.11 10.38 18.08
N ARG A 322 -5.40 9.23 18.70
CA ARG A 322 -6.61 8.45 18.43
C ARG A 322 -7.27 8.03 19.73
N PHE A 323 -8.37 8.67 20.07
CA PHE A 323 -9.12 8.44 21.31
C PHE A 323 -10.57 8.03 21.04
N GLU A 324 -10.94 7.84 19.79
CA GLU A 324 -12.31 7.53 19.38
C GLU A 324 -12.85 6.23 20.01
N GLY A 325 -14.17 6.18 20.19
CA GLY A 325 -14.84 4.98 20.72
C GLY A 325 -14.50 4.67 22.16
N ASN A 326 -14.55 5.68 23.05
CA ASN A 326 -14.38 5.57 24.49
C ASN A 326 -15.53 6.27 25.24
N GLN A 327 -15.38 6.50 26.52
CA GLN A 327 -16.33 7.23 27.36
C GLN A 327 -15.68 8.48 27.98
N LEU A 328 -14.72 9.08 27.27
CA LEU A 328 -13.98 10.25 27.73
C LEU A 328 -14.91 11.46 27.86
N THR A 329 -14.67 12.26 28.86
CA THR A 329 -15.41 13.49 29.18
C THR A 329 -14.47 14.68 29.19
N GLY A 330 -14.98 15.88 29.41
CA GLY A 330 -14.17 17.08 29.55
C GLY A 330 -14.50 18.16 28.54
N ASN A 331 -14.02 19.36 28.81
CA ASN A 331 -14.22 20.51 27.94
C ASN A 331 -13.08 20.59 26.91
N ILE A 332 -13.41 20.28 25.65
CA ILE A 332 -12.41 20.19 24.57
C ILE A 332 -11.64 21.51 24.35
N SER A 333 -12.25 22.67 24.63
CA SER A 333 -11.58 23.97 24.46
C SER A 333 -10.51 24.23 25.52
N GLU A 334 -10.57 23.55 26.66
CA GLU A 334 -9.63 23.74 27.75
C GLU A 334 -8.50 22.73 27.79
N GLU A 335 -8.74 21.52 27.27
CA GLU A 335 -7.84 20.36 27.41
C GLU A 335 -6.81 20.22 26.29
N PHE A 336 -7.06 20.81 25.12
CA PHE A 336 -6.14 20.79 24.00
C PHE A 336 -5.40 22.12 23.81
N GLY A 337 -4.21 22.05 23.22
CA GLY A 337 -3.36 23.18 22.89
C GLY A 337 -3.20 23.38 21.37
N ALA A 338 -2.25 24.22 20.97
CA ALA A 338 -1.77 24.30 19.59
C ALA A 338 -0.57 23.37 19.41
N TYR A 339 -0.59 22.58 18.35
CA TYR A 339 0.39 21.52 18.11
C TYR A 339 1.07 21.72 16.74
N PRO A 340 2.37 22.06 16.70
CA PRO A 340 3.05 22.36 15.44
C PRO A 340 3.23 21.15 14.51
N ASN A 341 3.22 19.94 15.07
CA ASN A 341 3.51 18.70 14.35
C ASN A 341 2.29 17.77 14.23
N LEU A 342 1.13 18.17 14.74
CA LEU A 342 -0.06 17.30 14.73
C LEU A 342 -0.63 17.20 13.32
N HIS A 343 -0.66 15.96 12.78
CA HIS A 343 -1.26 15.63 11.50
C HIS A 343 -2.65 15.05 11.60
N PHE A 344 -2.89 14.26 12.64
CA PHE A 344 -4.11 13.48 12.77
C PHE A 344 -4.62 13.49 14.19
N ILE A 345 -5.88 13.84 14.37
CA ILE A 345 -6.58 13.67 15.64
C ILE A 345 -8.00 13.17 15.43
N ASP A 346 -8.35 12.10 16.13
CA ASP A 346 -9.70 11.56 16.19
C ASP A 346 -10.16 11.40 17.64
N LEU A 347 -11.19 12.13 18.02
CA LEU A 347 -11.82 12.14 19.34
C LEU A 347 -13.27 11.67 19.25
N SER A 348 -13.69 11.11 18.13
CA SER A 348 -15.08 10.77 17.83
C SER A 348 -15.65 9.73 18.81
N HIS A 349 -16.98 9.74 18.93
CA HIS A 349 -17.69 8.76 19.75
C HIS A 349 -17.21 8.70 21.20
N ASN A 350 -17.28 9.85 21.88
CA ASN A 350 -16.99 10.02 23.31
C ASN A 350 -18.10 10.84 23.99
N ASN A 351 -17.88 11.29 25.21
CA ASN A 351 -18.77 12.16 25.97
C ASN A 351 -18.19 13.58 26.16
N LEU A 352 -17.32 14.04 25.25
CA LEU A 352 -16.68 15.35 25.29
C LEU A 352 -17.73 16.45 25.13
N HIS A 353 -17.52 17.59 25.78
CA HIS A 353 -18.43 18.73 25.77
C HIS A 353 -17.68 20.06 25.62
N GLY A 354 -18.41 21.17 25.67
CA GLY A 354 -17.87 22.51 25.44
C GLY A 354 -17.89 22.93 23.99
N GLU A 355 -17.17 23.99 23.68
CA GLU A 355 -17.10 24.57 22.35
C GLU A 355 -15.84 24.09 21.61
N ILE A 356 -15.89 24.11 20.28
CA ILE A 356 -14.72 23.79 19.46
C ILE A 356 -13.65 24.86 19.65
N SER A 357 -12.42 24.46 19.96
CA SER A 357 -11.32 25.40 20.23
C SER A 357 -10.84 26.11 18.98
N GLN A 358 -10.65 27.42 19.05
CA GLN A 358 -9.99 28.22 18.01
C GLN A 358 -8.52 27.82 17.79
N LEU A 359 -7.89 27.15 18.76
CA LEU A 359 -6.50 26.72 18.71
C LEU A 359 -6.23 25.66 17.62
N TRP A 360 -7.26 24.97 17.12
CA TRP A 360 -7.09 24.06 15.99
C TRP A 360 -6.58 24.76 14.73
N GLY A 361 -6.94 26.04 14.53
CA GLY A 361 -6.39 26.86 13.46
C GLY A 361 -4.89 27.19 13.59
N GLN A 362 -4.30 26.94 14.76
CA GLN A 362 -2.85 27.11 15.01
C GLN A 362 -2.06 25.81 14.87
N CYS A 363 -2.65 24.78 14.25
CA CYS A 363 -2.01 23.49 13.99
C CYS A 363 -1.70 23.37 12.48
N PRO A 364 -0.54 23.87 12.02
CA PRO A 364 -0.28 24.09 10.58
C PRO A 364 -0.15 22.79 9.78
N GLN A 365 0.10 21.65 10.43
CA GLN A 365 0.25 20.35 9.81
C GLN A 365 -1.01 19.49 9.93
N LEU A 366 -2.09 20.02 10.51
CA LEU A 366 -3.30 19.25 10.79
C LEU A 366 -3.99 18.88 9.48
N ALA A 367 -4.04 17.59 9.17
CA ALA A 367 -4.66 17.05 7.98
C ALA A 367 -6.04 16.42 8.27
N THR A 368 -6.22 15.82 9.44
CA THR A 368 -7.48 15.19 9.84
C THR A 368 -7.90 15.67 11.22
N LEU A 369 -9.11 16.22 11.31
CA LEU A 369 -9.78 16.58 12.56
C LEU A 369 -11.14 15.91 12.61
N ARG A 370 -11.30 14.90 13.46
CA ARG A 370 -12.55 14.19 13.70
C ARG A 370 -12.97 14.32 15.15
N ILE A 371 -14.17 14.85 15.38
CA ILE A 371 -14.74 15.02 16.74
C ILE A 371 -16.23 14.61 16.72
N ALA A 372 -16.61 13.74 15.80
CA ALA A 372 -17.99 13.29 15.62
C ALA A 372 -18.55 12.56 16.84
N GLY A 373 -19.88 12.54 16.98
CA GLY A 373 -20.55 11.71 17.99
C GLY A 373 -20.19 12.09 19.42
N ASN A 374 -20.16 13.39 19.73
CA ASN A 374 -19.89 13.95 21.06
C ASN A 374 -21.04 14.83 21.56
N LYS A 375 -20.81 15.64 22.59
CA LYS A 375 -21.79 16.59 23.17
C LYS A 375 -21.34 18.03 22.98
N LEU A 376 -20.65 18.35 21.87
CA LEU A 376 -20.11 19.68 21.61
C LEU A 376 -21.23 20.67 21.31
N THR A 377 -21.06 21.90 21.76
CA THR A 377 -22.00 23.02 21.62
C THR A 377 -21.31 24.25 21.03
N GLY A 378 -22.03 25.35 20.90
CA GLY A 378 -21.49 26.58 20.34
C GLY A 378 -21.38 26.55 18.81
N SER A 379 -20.72 27.54 18.25
CA SER A 379 -20.53 27.68 16.80
C SER A 379 -19.21 27.11 16.35
N ILE A 380 -19.14 26.78 15.05
CA ILE A 380 -17.87 26.38 14.43
C ILE A 380 -16.97 27.62 14.34
N PRO A 381 -15.77 27.61 14.93
CA PRO A 381 -14.89 28.79 14.90
C PRO A 381 -14.26 28.97 13.52
N PRO A 382 -14.29 30.22 12.95
CA PRO A 382 -13.72 30.50 11.65
C PRO A 382 -12.20 30.29 11.60
N GLU A 383 -11.53 30.33 12.74
CA GLU A 383 -10.08 30.14 12.88
C GLU A 383 -9.62 28.76 12.39
N ILE A 384 -10.48 27.74 12.40
CA ILE A 384 -10.15 26.41 11.84
C ILE A 384 -9.67 26.54 10.39
N SER A 385 -10.18 27.51 9.62
CA SER A 385 -9.77 27.76 8.25
C SER A 385 -8.30 28.15 8.07
N HIS A 386 -7.61 28.49 9.16
CA HIS A 386 -6.16 28.78 9.12
C HIS A 386 -5.32 27.50 9.02
N ALA A 387 -5.87 26.35 9.41
CA ALA A 387 -5.23 25.03 9.22
C ALA A 387 -5.49 24.53 7.79
N THR A 388 -4.90 25.19 6.80
CA THR A 388 -5.15 24.98 5.37
C THR A 388 -4.76 23.60 4.85
N GLN A 389 -4.06 22.80 5.66
CA GLN A 389 -3.73 21.41 5.35
C GLN A 389 -4.83 20.42 5.76
N ILE A 390 -5.96 20.91 6.24
CA ILE A 390 -7.09 20.02 6.56
C ILE A 390 -7.68 19.47 5.27
N HIS A 391 -7.74 18.15 5.21
CA HIS A 391 -8.32 17.37 4.14
C HIS A 391 -9.59 16.65 4.60
N GLU A 392 -9.68 16.37 5.90
CA GLU A 392 -10.85 15.75 6.48
C GLU A 392 -11.26 16.48 7.76
N LEU A 393 -12.52 16.96 7.73
CA LEU A 393 -13.14 17.62 8.87
C LEU A 393 -14.47 16.95 9.16
N ASP A 394 -14.53 16.21 10.27
CA ASP A 394 -15.75 15.55 10.73
C ASP A 394 -16.18 16.09 12.11
N LEU A 395 -17.24 16.88 12.11
CA LEU A 395 -17.88 17.45 13.29
C LEU A 395 -19.31 16.92 13.48
N SER A 396 -19.66 15.84 12.79
CA SER A 396 -21.02 15.29 12.74
C SER A 396 -21.52 14.82 14.11
N SER A 397 -22.83 14.66 14.23
CA SER A 397 -23.49 14.07 15.41
C SER A 397 -23.08 14.75 16.73
N ASN A 398 -23.23 16.08 16.76
CA ASN A 398 -23.01 16.92 17.93
C ASN A 398 -24.22 17.83 18.18
N SER A 399 -24.07 18.88 18.99
CA SER A 399 -25.11 19.88 19.27
C SER A 399 -24.67 21.28 18.79
N LEU A 400 -23.89 21.33 17.71
CA LEU A 400 -23.34 22.59 17.17
C LEU A 400 -24.46 23.46 16.60
N VAL A 401 -24.36 24.76 16.79
CA VAL A 401 -25.30 25.81 16.34
C VAL A 401 -24.60 26.85 15.49
N GLY A 402 -25.36 27.78 14.92
CA GLY A 402 -24.79 28.87 14.12
C GLY A 402 -24.70 28.52 12.64
N VAL A 403 -23.93 29.32 11.91
CA VAL A 403 -23.74 29.18 10.47
C VAL A 403 -22.39 28.56 10.14
N ILE A 404 -22.27 27.96 8.96
CA ILE A 404 -20.94 27.56 8.46
C ILE A 404 -20.11 28.81 8.21
N PRO A 405 -18.89 28.92 8.75
CA PRO A 405 -18.03 30.08 8.47
C PRO A 405 -17.69 30.20 6.97
N LYS A 406 -17.86 31.38 6.38
CA LYS A 406 -17.47 31.64 5.01
C LYS A 406 -15.96 31.41 4.74
N ASP A 407 -15.14 31.61 5.79
CA ASP A 407 -13.71 31.38 5.77
C ASP A 407 -13.32 29.92 5.45
N PHE A 408 -14.26 28.97 5.53
CA PHE A 408 -14.04 27.57 5.10
C PHE A 408 -13.67 27.48 3.61
N GLY A 409 -14.02 28.47 2.76
CA GLY A 409 -13.52 28.55 1.40
C GLY A 409 -11.97 28.61 1.28
N ARG A 410 -11.24 28.84 2.38
CA ARG A 410 -9.77 28.77 2.42
C ARG A 410 -9.24 27.34 2.54
N LEU A 411 -10.06 26.38 2.94
CA LEU A 411 -9.68 24.97 3.09
C LEU A 411 -9.67 24.26 1.73
N THR A 412 -8.93 24.82 0.77
CA THR A 412 -8.92 24.31 -0.63
C THR A 412 -8.41 22.88 -0.77
N SER A 413 -7.70 22.36 0.23
CA SER A 413 -7.25 20.98 0.28
C SER A 413 -8.31 20.01 0.83
N LEU A 414 -9.50 20.52 1.23
CA LEU A 414 -10.53 19.71 1.88
C LEU A 414 -11.13 18.69 0.89
N LEU A 415 -11.09 17.40 1.24
CA LEU A 415 -11.70 16.32 0.48
C LEU A 415 -13.02 15.88 1.09
N ASN A 416 -13.07 15.78 2.44
CA ASN A 416 -14.21 15.29 3.16
C ASN A 416 -14.67 16.31 4.19
N LEU A 417 -15.93 16.75 4.07
CA LEU A 417 -16.59 17.61 5.05
C LEU A 417 -17.88 16.95 5.53
N THR A 418 -17.93 16.64 6.82
CA THR A 418 -19.05 15.97 7.47
C THR A 418 -19.54 16.81 8.63
N LEU A 419 -20.70 17.47 8.48
CA LEU A 419 -21.35 18.32 9.49
C LEU A 419 -22.75 17.81 9.87
N ASN A 420 -23.15 16.66 9.37
CA ASN A 420 -24.49 16.10 9.56
C ASN A 420 -24.83 15.86 11.05
N GLY A 421 -26.11 15.83 11.35
CA GLY A 421 -26.58 15.52 12.71
C GLY A 421 -26.24 16.61 13.73
N ASN A 422 -26.40 17.88 13.39
CA ASN A 422 -26.18 19.04 14.24
C ASN A 422 -27.43 19.96 14.27
N GLN A 423 -27.27 21.16 14.75
CA GLN A 423 -28.30 22.21 14.76
C GLN A 423 -27.87 23.46 13.96
N LEU A 424 -27.00 23.26 12.97
CA LEU A 424 -26.50 24.34 12.11
C LEU A 424 -27.64 24.92 11.26
N TRP A 425 -27.60 26.22 10.99
CA TRP A 425 -28.62 26.94 10.23
C TRP A 425 -28.00 27.96 9.27
N GLY A 426 -28.84 28.64 8.48
CA GLY A 426 -28.40 29.60 7.47
C GLY A 426 -28.09 28.96 6.12
N PRO A 427 -27.58 29.73 5.17
CA PRO A 427 -27.23 29.23 3.84
C PRO A 427 -25.90 28.46 3.84
N ILE A 428 -25.71 27.65 2.79
CA ILE A 428 -24.36 27.16 2.44
C ILE A 428 -23.58 28.34 1.87
N PRO A 429 -22.38 28.66 2.40
CA PRO A 429 -21.58 29.80 1.93
C PRO A 429 -21.20 29.70 0.44
N SER A 430 -21.26 30.82 -0.29
CA SER A 430 -20.84 30.89 -1.70
C SER A 430 -19.35 30.55 -1.89
N GLU A 431 -18.55 30.77 -0.87
CA GLU A 431 -17.13 30.47 -0.79
C GLU A 431 -16.82 28.96 -0.90
N PHE A 432 -17.80 28.08 -0.70
CA PHE A 432 -17.66 26.64 -0.96
C PHE A 432 -17.30 26.33 -2.41
N GLY A 433 -17.62 27.21 -3.37
CA GLY A 433 -17.14 27.06 -4.74
C GLY A 433 -15.62 27.04 -4.91
N SER A 434 -14.85 27.43 -3.89
CA SER A 434 -13.39 27.36 -3.87
C SER A 434 -12.86 25.99 -3.41
N LEU A 435 -13.72 25.12 -2.85
CA LEU A 435 -13.36 23.78 -2.37
C LEU A 435 -13.29 22.77 -3.52
N THR A 436 -12.48 23.05 -4.53
CA THR A 436 -12.48 22.30 -5.81
C THR A 436 -12.04 20.85 -5.66
N ASP A 437 -11.40 20.51 -4.55
CA ASP A 437 -10.89 19.17 -4.28
C ASP A 437 -11.88 18.29 -3.50
N ILE A 438 -13.00 18.85 -3.04
CA ILE A 438 -13.94 18.11 -2.20
C ILE A 438 -14.58 16.94 -2.97
N GLU A 439 -14.54 15.76 -2.35
CA GLU A 439 -15.10 14.51 -2.88
C GLU A 439 -16.34 14.06 -2.11
N TYR A 440 -16.41 14.39 -0.82
CA TYR A 440 -17.51 13.98 0.07
C TYR A 440 -18.03 15.17 0.86
N LEU A 441 -19.32 15.46 0.73
CA LEU A 441 -20.02 16.54 1.44
C LEU A 441 -21.31 16.04 2.04
N ASP A 442 -21.36 15.99 3.38
CA ASP A 442 -22.56 15.63 4.14
C ASP A 442 -22.97 16.76 5.10
N LEU A 443 -24.05 17.46 4.77
CA LEU A 443 -24.67 18.51 5.59
C LEU A 443 -26.05 18.10 6.10
N SER A 444 -26.42 16.84 5.99
CA SER A 444 -27.75 16.32 6.29
C SER A 444 -28.12 16.48 7.77
N THR A 445 -29.39 16.37 8.05
CA THR A 445 -29.93 16.38 9.43
C THR A 445 -29.43 17.60 10.23
N ASN A 446 -29.78 18.79 9.72
CA ASN A 446 -29.49 20.11 10.29
C ASN A 446 -30.69 21.06 10.16
N LYS A 447 -30.49 22.34 10.30
CA LYS A 447 -31.52 23.38 10.12
C LYS A 447 -31.18 24.36 9.00
N PHE A 448 -30.32 23.95 8.04
CA PHE A 448 -29.97 24.80 6.90
C PHE A 448 -31.21 25.21 6.13
N ASN A 449 -31.25 26.45 5.68
CA ASN A 449 -32.39 27.06 4.98
C ASN A 449 -31.93 27.81 3.73
N GLU A 450 -32.81 28.56 3.11
CA GLU A 450 -32.59 29.26 1.84
C GLU A 450 -32.44 28.27 0.67
N SER A 451 -31.85 28.73 -0.44
CA SER A 451 -31.69 27.90 -1.63
C SER A 451 -30.38 27.10 -1.59
N ILE A 452 -30.37 25.96 -2.26
CA ILE A 452 -29.12 25.26 -2.55
C ILE A 452 -28.32 26.12 -3.55
N PRO A 453 -27.10 26.57 -3.23
CA PRO A 453 -26.38 27.49 -4.10
C PRO A 453 -25.86 26.76 -5.36
N GLY A 454 -26.10 27.34 -6.53
CA GLY A 454 -25.65 26.79 -7.81
C GLY A 454 -24.12 26.68 -7.94
N ILE A 455 -23.36 27.38 -7.08
CA ILE A 455 -21.88 27.30 -7.02
C ILE A 455 -21.38 25.89 -6.66
N LEU A 456 -22.20 25.04 -5.97
CA LEU A 456 -21.85 23.65 -5.70
C LEU A 456 -21.61 22.87 -6.99
N GLY A 457 -22.20 23.27 -8.13
CA GLY A 457 -21.90 22.69 -9.45
C GLY A 457 -20.47 22.90 -9.95
N ASN A 458 -19.64 23.69 -9.25
CA ASN A 458 -18.23 23.85 -9.54
C ASN A 458 -17.34 22.82 -8.85
N LEU A 459 -17.90 22.03 -7.92
CA LEU A 459 -17.19 20.99 -7.15
C LEU A 459 -17.04 19.71 -8.00
N LEU A 460 -16.30 19.79 -9.08
CA LEU A 460 -16.29 18.77 -10.13
C LEU A 460 -15.78 17.40 -9.67
N LYS A 461 -15.06 17.34 -8.55
CA LYS A 461 -14.57 16.08 -7.95
C LYS A 461 -15.58 15.43 -6.99
N LEU A 462 -16.69 16.11 -6.71
CA LEU A 462 -17.67 15.63 -5.75
C LEU A 462 -18.26 14.30 -6.19
N ASN A 463 -18.12 13.28 -5.33
CA ASN A 463 -18.65 11.93 -5.52
C ASN A 463 -19.91 11.68 -4.69
N TYR A 464 -19.99 12.28 -3.52
CA TYR A 464 -21.09 12.12 -2.57
C TYR A 464 -21.62 13.48 -2.12
N LEU A 465 -22.93 13.73 -2.26
CA LEU A 465 -23.61 14.92 -1.77
C LEU A 465 -24.88 14.55 -1.02
N ASN A 466 -24.91 14.82 0.28
CA ASN A 466 -26.09 14.64 1.12
C ASN A 466 -26.50 15.96 1.79
N LEU A 467 -27.64 16.50 1.40
CA LEU A 467 -28.26 17.69 1.97
C LEU A 467 -29.63 17.38 2.60
N SER A 468 -29.94 16.09 2.82
CA SER A 468 -31.24 15.65 3.30
C SER A 468 -31.59 16.12 4.72
N ASN A 469 -32.85 16.05 5.10
CA ASN A 469 -33.32 16.42 6.43
C ASN A 469 -32.89 17.84 6.86
N ASN A 470 -33.20 18.82 6.02
CA ASN A 470 -32.93 20.24 6.24
C ASN A 470 -34.21 21.10 5.92
N LYS A 471 -34.04 22.39 5.75
CA LYS A 471 -35.09 23.33 5.37
C LYS A 471 -34.74 24.07 4.07
N PHE A 472 -33.97 23.48 3.18
CA PHE A 472 -33.64 24.05 1.87
C PHE A 472 -34.94 24.23 1.09
N SER A 473 -35.08 25.40 0.46
CA SER A 473 -36.25 25.81 -0.29
C SER A 473 -35.88 26.28 -1.70
N GLN A 474 -36.85 26.72 -2.49
CA GLN A 474 -36.65 27.09 -3.88
C GLN A 474 -36.32 25.90 -4.78
N GLU A 475 -35.91 26.18 -6.01
CA GLU A 475 -35.65 25.17 -7.02
C GLU A 475 -34.28 24.44 -6.84
N ILE A 476 -34.21 23.20 -7.30
CA ILE A 476 -32.95 22.49 -7.44
C ILE A 476 -32.10 23.21 -8.50
N PRO A 477 -30.87 23.68 -8.18
CA PRO A 477 -30.10 24.43 -9.15
C PRO A 477 -29.61 23.52 -10.29
N PHE A 478 -29.89 23.92 -11.54
CA PHE A 478 -29.51 23.19 -12.74
C PHE A 478 -28.00 22.99 -12.86
N GLN A 479 -27.19 23.84 -12.20
CA GLN A 479 -25.74 23.77 -12.16
C GLN A 479 -25.24 22.46 -11.54
N LEU A 480 -26.02 21.78 -10.68
CA LEU A 480 -25.66 20.49 -10.15
C LEU A 480 -25.44 19.44 -11.25
N GLY A 481 -26.09 19.62 -12.43
CA GLY A 481 -25.86 18.76 -13.59
C GLY A 481 -24.41 18.73 -14.10
N LYS A 482 -23.54 19.65 -13.64
CA LYS A 482 -22.09 19.65 -13.96
C LYS A 482 -21.29 18.64 -13.13
N LEU A 483 -21.89 18.02 -12.12
CA LEU A 483 -21.21 17.08 -11.22
C LEU A 483 -21.13 15.67 -11.85
N PHE A 484 -20.30 15.53 -12.87
CA PHE A 484 -20.21 14.29 -13.66
C PHE A 484 -19.73 13.07 -12.88
N HIS A 485 -19.00 13.29 -11.78
CA HIS A 485 -18.46 12.23 -10.92
C HIS A 485 -19.35 11.88 -9.73
N LEU A 486 -20.44 12.61 -9.55
CA LEU A 486 -21.36 12.37 -8.43
C LEU A 486 -22.03 11.01 -8.57
N SER A 487 -21.80 10.13 -7.58
CA SER A 487 -22.40 8.79 -7.52
C SER A 487 -23.68 8.77 -6.67
N GLN A 488 -23.76 9.60 -5.64
CA GLN A 488 -24.92 9.64 -4.74
C GLN A 488 -25.35 11.08 -4.48
N LEU A 489 -26.63 11.32 -4.67
CA LEU A 489 -27.29 12.60 -4.39
C LEU A 489 -28.52 12.38 -3.52
N ASP A 490 -28.50 12.93 -2.31
CA ASP A 490 -29.67 12.93 -1.42
C ASP A 490 -30.09 14.36 -1.06
N LEU A 491 -31.27 14.77 -1.54
CA LEU A 491 -31.90 16.05 -1.25
C LEU A 491 -33.23 15.86 -0.52
N SER A 492 -33.50 14.66 -0.01
CA SER A 492 -34.80 14.30 0.59
C SER A 492 -35.12 15.11 1.86
N HIS A 493 -36.38 15.11 2.25
CA HIS A 493 -36.83 15.77 3.48
C HIS A 493 -36.39 17.25 3.56
N ASN A 494 -36.80 18.02 2.53
CA ASN A 494 -36.56 19.45 2.43
C ASN A 494 -37.84 20.19 2.00
N LEU A 495 -37.75 21.47 1.70
CA LEU A 495 -38.82 22.32 1.21
C LEU A 495 -38.61 22.71 -0.27
N LEU A 496 -37.89 21.88 -1.02
CA LEU A 496 -37.56 22.16 -2.43
C LEU A 496 -38.80 22.16 -3.30
N GLU A 497 -38.93 23.14 -4.20
CA GLU A 497 -40.06 23.35 -5.09
C GLU A 497 -39.64 23.45 -6.56
N GLY A 498 -40.58 23.68 -7.47
CA GLY A 498 -40.29 23.79 -8.90
C GLY A 498 -40.05 22.40 -9.54
N LYS A 499 -39.35 22.38 -10.66
CA LYS A 499 -39.19 21.18 -11.49
C LYS A 499 -37.83 20.51 -11.23
N ILE A 500 -37.75 19.21 -11.49
CA ILE A 500 -36.45 18.50 -11.54
C ILE A 500 -35.72 18.98 -12.80
N PRO A 501 -34.51 19.57 -12.67
CA PRO A 501 -33.73 20.07 -13.81
C PRO A 501 -33.34 18.96 -14.80
N SER A 502 -33.56 19.21 -16.11
CA SER A 502 -33.16 18.29 -17.18
C SER A 502 -31.66 18.07 -17.24
N GLU A 503 -30.87 19.05 -16.82
CA GLU A 503 -29.41 19.05 -16.77
C GLU A 503 -28.84 18.00 -15.82
N MET A 504 -29.63 17.53 -14.86
CA MET A 504 -29.21 16.43 -13.98
C MET A 504 -28.95 15.13 -14.75
N SER A 505 -29.51 14.97 -15.97
CA SER A 505 -29.22 13.83 -16.84
C SER A 505 -27.76 13.78 -17.30
N SER A 506 -27.01 14.86 -17.16
CA SER A 506 -25.55 14.90 -17.45
C SER A 506 -24.69 14.24 -16.37
N MET A 507 -25.26 13.92 -15.21
CA MET A 507 -24.58 13.22 -14.11
C MET A 507 -24.46 11.71 -14.43
N GLN A 508 -23.55 11.37 -15.36
CA GLN A 508 -23.46 10.02 -15.91
C GLN A 508 -22.99 8.96 -14.89
N SER A 509 -22.33 9.39 -13.81
CA SER A 509 -21.87 8.52 -12.72
C SER A 509 -22.93 8.31 -11.62
N LEU A 510 -24.10 8.97 -11.73
CA LEU A 510 -25.09 8.93 -10.67
C LEU A 510 -25.73 7.54 -10.55
N GLU A 511 -25.59 6.93 -9.39
CA GLU A 511 -26.06 5.60 -9.02
C GLU A 511 -27.31 5.67 -8.15
N LYS A 512 -27.34 6.61 -7.19
CA LYS A 512 -28.43 6.79 -6.25
C LYS A 512 -28.94 8.22 -6.28
N LEU A 513 -30.25 8.38 -6.41
CA LEU A 513 -30.94 9.64 -6.40
C LEU A 513 -32.10 9.60 -5.42
N ASN A 514 -32.06 10.42 -4.38
CA ASN A 514 -33.14 10.58 -3.42
C ASN A 514 -33.64 12.04 -3.41
N LEU A 515 -34.84 12.27 -3.88
CA LEU A 515 -35.56 13.55 -3.89
C LEU A 515 -36.86 13.49 -3.08
N SER A 516 -37.07 12.43 -2.31
CA SER A 516 -38.34 12.19 -1.62
C SER A 516 -38.67 13.26 -0.57
N TYR A 517 -39.92 13.36 -0.19
CA TYR A 517 -40.41 14.32 0.83
C TYR A 517 -39.97 15.77 0.55
N ASN A 518 -40.40 16.30 -0.62
CA ASN A 518 -40.20 17.67 -1.04
C ASN A 518 -41.50 18.22 -1.63
N ASN A 519 -41.48 19.44 -2.18
CA ASN A 519 -42.62 20.08 -2.86
C ASN A 519 -42.38 20.17 -4.39
N LEU A 520 -41.65 19.23 -4.98
CA LEU A 520 -41.28 19.22 -6.40
C LEU A 520 -42.50 18.98 -7.29
N THR A 521 -42.58 19.71 -8.40
CA THR A 521 -43.72 19.73 -9.34
C THR A 521 -43.27 19.39 -10.77
N GLY A 522 -44.26 19.27 -11.67
CA GLY A 522 -43.95 19.04 -13.09
C GLY A 522 -43.62 17.60 -13.43
N HIS A 523 -42.93 17.40 -14.54
CA HIS A 523 -42.64 16.08 -15.07
C HIS A 523 -41.21 15.65 -14.74
N ILE A 524 -40.98 14.35 -14.57
CA ILE A 524 -39.62 13.79 -14.53
C ILE A 524 -38.99 13.97 -15.92
N PRO A 525 -37.79 14.53 -16.04
CA PRO A 525 -37.19 14.80 -17.35
C PRO A 525 -37.02 13.52 -18.18
N LYS A 526 -37.46 13.56 -19.46
CA LYS A 526 -37.32 12.41 -20.38
C LYS A 526 -35.87 12.02 -20.61
N THR A 527 -34.92 12.95 -20.47
CA THR A 527 -33.48 12.74 -20.59
C THR A 527 -32.93 11.75 -19.54
N PHE A 528 -33.67 11.50 -18.44
CA PHE A 528 -33.27 10.49 -17.46
C PHE A 528 -33.29 9.05 -18.01
N ASN A 529 -33.89 8.82 -19.19
CA ASN A 529 -33.77 7.58 -19.92
C ASN A 529 -32.31 7.22 -20.25
N GLU A 530 -31.44 8.22 -20.37
CA GLU A 530 -30.02 8.11 -20.76
C GLU A 530 -29.08 7.88 -19.55
N MET A 531 -29.60 7.95 -18.33
CA MET A 531 -28.81 7.73 -17.09
C MET A 531 -28.66 6.23 -16.79
N HIS A 532 -27.77 5.57 -17.50
CA HIS A 532 -27.63 4.12 -17.43
C HIS A 532 -26.99 3.60 -16.14
N GLY A 533 -26.27 4.45 -15.40
CA GLY A 533 -25.64 4.13 -14.11
C GLY A 533 -26.63 4.14 -12.95
N LEU A 534 -27.77 4.79 -13.10
CA LEU A 534 -28.75 4.98 -12.05
C LEU A 534 -29.46 3.66 -11.74
N TYR A 535 -29.52 3.25 -10.46
CA TYR A 535 -30.16 2.01 -10.04
C TYR A 535 -31.05 2.14 -8.80
N ASP A 536 -30.86 3.16 -7.94
CA ASP A 536 -31.69 3.41 -6.75
C ASP A 536 -32.28 4.82 -6.84
N VAL A 537 -33.61 4.89 -6.95
CA VAL A 537 -34.35 6.16 -7.10
C VAL A 537 -35.47 6.22 -6.09
N ASP A 538 -35.52 7.29 -5.33
CA ASP A 538 -36.61 7.66 -4.48
C ASP A 538 -37.09 9.09 -4.79
N ILE A 539 -38.29 9.20 -5.32
CA ILE A 539 -38.95 10.48 -5.63
C ILE A 539 -40.33 10.60 -4.94
N SER A 540 -40.55 9.71 -3.96
CA SER A 540 -41.84 9.62 -3.25
C SER A 540 -42.19 10.92 -2.52
N TYR A 541 -43.47 11.11 -2.22
CA TYR A 541 -43.98 12.25 -1.45
C TYR A 541 -43.57 13.62 -2.02
N ASN A 542 -43.95 13.85 -3.30
CA ASN A 542 -43.82 15.10 -4.04
C ASN A 542 -45.13 15.43 -4.79
N GLN A 543 -45.12 16.43 -5.66
CA GLN A 543 -46.25 16.81 -6.52
C GLN A 543 -45.95 16.54 -8.01
N LEU A 544 -45.15 15.51 -8.29
CA LEU A 544 -44.74 15.14 -9.64
C LEU A 544 -45.92 14.57 -10.45
N GLN A 545 -45.88 14.77 -11.77
CA GLN A 545 -46.96 14.35 -12.67
C GLN A 545 -46.42 13.85 -14.02
N GLY A 546 -47.30 13.16 -14.76
CA GLY A 546 -47.01 12.69 -16.12
C GLY A 546 -46.29 11.34 -16.16
N PRO A 547 -45.77 10.94 -17.33
CA PRO A 547 -45.22 9.64 -17.54
C PRO A 547 -43.84 9.48 -16.86
N ILE A 548 -43.61 8.27 -16.30
CA ILE A 548 -42.29 7.89 -15.77
C ILE A 548 -41.32 7.64 -16.91
N PRO A 549 -40.00 7.91 -16.71
CA PRO A 549 -38.93 7.55 -17.66
C PRO A 549 -38.89 6.06 -17.93
N ASN A 550 -38.58 5.68 -19.17
CA ASN A 550 -38.33 4.28 -19.55
C ASN A 550 -36.90 3.86 -19.25
N ASN A 551 -36.51 3.94 -17.96
CA ASN A 551 -35.20 3.56 -17.43
C ASN A 551 -35.40 2.44 -16.39
N LYS A 552 -34.51 1.48 -16.34
CA LYS A 552 -34.59 0.34 -15.42
C LYS A 552 -34.67 0.77 -13.95
N ALA A 553 -34.02 1.85 -13.55
CA ALA A 553 -34.05 2.39 -12.19
C ALA A 553 -35.49 2.81 -11.79
N PHE A 554 -36.25 3.40 -12.72
CA PHE A 554 -37.60 3.84 -12.45
C PHE A 554 -38.63 2.71 -12.42
N GLN A 555 -38.31 1.51 -12.87
CA GLN A 555 -39.17 0.33 -12.71
C GLN A 555 -39.26 -0.14 -11.25
N ASN A 556 -38.22 0.11 -10.45
CA ASN A 556 -38.11 -0.24 -9.03
C ASN A 556 -38.10 0.98 -8.10
N ALA A 557 -38.31 2.18 -8.64
CA ALA A 557 -38.22 3.42 -7.88
C ALA A 557 -39.41 3.55 -6.89
N ARG A 558 -39.12 4.20 -5.75
CA ARG A 558 -40.16 4.62 -4.81
C ARG A 558 -40.81 5.91 -5.31
N MET A 559 -42.10 5.86 -5.57
CA MET A 559 -42.88 6.95 -6.22
C MET A 559 -44.18 7.29 -5.54
N GLU A 560 -44.53 6.60 -4.45
CA GLU A 560 -45.74 6.83 -3.70
C GLU A 560 -45.87 8.29 -3.25
N GLY A 561 -47.09 8.74 -3.04
CA GLY A 561 -47.37 10.13 -2.66
C GLY A 561 -47.32 11.14 -3.82
N ASN A 562 -47.12 10.70 -5.07
CA ASN A 562 -47.23 11.53 -6.28
C ASN A 562 -48.49 11.20 -7.08
N ASN A 563 -49.58 11.90 -6.81
CA ASN A 563 -50.90 11.56 -7.39
C ASN A 563 -51.00 11.79 -8.91
N GLY A 564 -50.09 12.54 -9.51
CA GLY A 564 -50.04 12.90 -10.92
C GLY A 564 -49.22 12.00 -11.82
N LEU A 565 -48.40 11.06 -11.26
CA LEU A 565 -47.59 10.15 -12.05
C LEU A 565 -48.44 9.06 -12.72
N CYS A 566 -48.04 8.68 -13.93
CA CYS A 566 -48.65 7.58 -14.68
C CYS A 566 -47.60 6.71 -15.38
N GLY A 567 -47.92 5.43 -15.63
CA GLY A 567 -46.99 4.50 -16.31
C GLY A 567 -47.36 3.03 -16.13
N ASN A 568 -46.61 2.12 -16.73
CA ASN A 568 -46.84 0.68 -16.67
C ASN A 568 -46.05 -0.02 -15.56
N VAL A 569 -45.84 0.62 -14.42
CA VAL A 569 -45.16 0.08 -13.25
C VAL A 569 -46.16 -0.12 -12.12
N GLY A 570 -45.93 -1.15 -11.29
CA GLY A 570 -46.87 -1.55 -10.25
C GLY A 570 -47.35 -0.39 -9.35
N GLY A 571 -48.68 -0.20 -9.26
CA GLY A 571 -49.29 0.83 -8.44
C GLY A 571 -49.64 2.16 -9.14
N LEU A 572 -49.10 2.43 -10.34
CA LEU A 572 -49.42 3.63 -11.10
C LEU A 572 -50.60 3.40 -12.07
N LYS A 573 -51.37 4.46 -12.34
CA LYS A 573 -52.41 4.44 -13.37
C LYS A 573 -51.75 4.52 -14.76
N PRO A 574 -52.29 3.79 -15.78
CA PRO A 574 -51.85 3.99 -17.17
C PRO A 574 -52.02 5.44 -17.59
N CYS A 575 -51.08 5.97 -18.38
CA CYS A 575 -51.18 7.31 -18.92
C CYS A 575 -52.30 7.37 -19.94
N ASN A 576 -53.32 8.23 -19.71
CA ASN A 576 -54.38 8.50 -20.67
C ASN A 576 -53.80 9.23 -21.91
N HIS A 577 -53.73 8.53 -23.02
CA HIS A 577 -53.49 9.18 -24.32
C HIS A 577 -54.73 9.97 -24.72
N SER A 578 -54.75 11.28 -24.49
CA SER A 578 -55.69 12.19 -25.18
C SER A 578 -55.27 12.23 -26.66
N VAL A 579 -56.04 11.56 -27.51
CA VAL A 579 -55.91 11.69 -28.96
C VAL A 579 -56.40 13.10 -29.36
N GLU A 580 -55.48 13.98 -29.61
CA GLU A 580 -55.80 15.26 -30.31
C GLU A 580 -56.22 14.94 -31.75
N HIS A 581 -57.54 15.06 -32.02
CA HIS A 581 -58.08 15.04 -33.37
C HIS A 581 -57.66 16.30 -34.11
N ASN A 582 -56.59 16.24 -34.87
CA ASN A 582 -56.33 17.25 -35.90
C ASN A 582 -57.08 16.89 -37.18
N HIS A 583 -58.12 17.65 -37.48
CA HIS A 583 -58.81 17.69 -38.78
C HIS A 583 -57.90 18.33 -39.84
N THR A 584 -57.42 17.51 -40.81
CA THR A 584 -56.86 18.03 -42.10
C THR A 584 -57.52 17.36 -43.26
N PRO A 585 -57.73 18.11 -44.34
CA PRO A 585 -58.70 17.74 -45.37
C PRO A 585 -58.15 16.71 -46.39
N ARG A 586 -59.04 15.78 -46.71
CA ARG A 586 -58.88 14.77 -47.76
C ARG A 586 -58.75 15.43 -49.14
N LYS A 587 -57.53 15.52 -49.70
CA LYS A 587 -57.33 15.73 -51.18
C LYS A 587 -55.95 15.45 -51.71
N ALA A 588 -55.11 14.59 -51.03
CA ALA A 588 -53.79 14.26 -51.56
C ALA A 588 -53.56 12.74 -51.78
N PHE A 589 -54.58 11.93 -51.76
CA PHE A 589 -54.44 10.47 -51.68
C PHE A 589 -54.38 9.74 -53.05
N LEU A 590 -54.47 10.40 -54.22
CA LEU A 590 -54.54 9.71 -55.51
C LEU A 590 -53.28 9.65 -56.38
N ILE A 591 -52.18 10.25 -55.95
CA ILE A 591 -50.91 10.28 -56.74
C ILE A 591 -49.79 9.53 -56.11
N ILE A 592 -49.82 9.26 -54.80
CA ILE A 592 -48.69 8.70 -54.03
C ILE A 592 -48.71 7.15 -53.95
N PHE A 593 -49.86 6.50 -54.16
CA PHE A 593 -50.01 5.07 -53.98
C PHE A 593 -49.27 4.17 -55.01
N PRO A 594 -49.11 4.51 -56.30
CA PRO A 594 -48.35 3.61 -57.16
C PRO A 594 -46.83 3.63 -56.95
N ILE A 595 -46.28 4.77 -56.46
CA ILE A 595 -44.82 4.88 -56.24
C ILE A 595 -44.44 4.23 -54.91
N LEU A 596 -45.28 4.30 -53.88
CA LEU A 596 -45.05 3.60 -52.59
C LEU A 596 -45.18 2.08 -52.76
N GLY A 597 -46.03 1.57 -53.63
CA GLY A 597 -46.21 0.15 -53.87
C GLY A 597 -45.00 -0.55 -54.41
N THR A 598 -44.26 0.09 -55.33
CA THR A 598 -43.02 -0.46 -55.90
C THR A 598 -41.84 -0.35 -54.93
N LEU A 599 -41.79 0.71 -54.12
CA LEU A 599 -40.78 0.87 -53.05
C LEU A 599 -41.02 -0.11 -51.88
N LEU A 600 -42.32 -0.39 -51.59
CA LEU A 600 -42.68 -1.35 -50.52
C LEU A 600 -42.35 -2.78 -50.92
N LEU A 601 -42.50 -3.16 -52.20
CA LEU A 601 -42.11 -4.49 -52.73
C LEU A 601 -40.61 -4.65 -52.78
N ALA A 602 -39.83 -3.60 -53.12
CA ALA A 602 -38.40 -3.61 -53.03
C ALA A 602 -37.87 -3.67 -51.59
N PHE A 603 -38.54 -2.94 -50.68
CA PHE A 603 -38.24 -2.98 -49.25
C PHE A 603 -38.61 -4.34 -48.63
N LEU A 604 -39.73 -4.96 -49.03
CA LEU A 604 -40.12 -6.31 -48.57
C LEU A 604 -39.12 -7.38 -49.07
N ALA A 605 -38.64 -7.26 -50.29
CA ALA A 605 -37.57 -8.15 -50.81
C ALA A 605 -36.27 -7.92 -50.07
N PHE A 606 -35.89 -6.69 -49.75
CA PHE A 606 -34.72 -6.35 -48.95
C PHE A 606 -34.87 -6.85 -47.51
N VAL A 607 -36.02 -6.71 -46.89
CA VAL A 607 -36.33 -7.22 -45.53
C VAL A 607 -36.34 -8.73 -45.49
N LEU A 608 -36.82 -9.42 -46.52
CA LEU A 608 -36.82 -10.88 -46.61
C LEU A 608 -35.41 -11.45 -46.82
N ILE A 609 -34.56 -10.74 -47.54
CA ILE A 609 -33.12 -11.07 -47.69
C ILE A 609 -32.37 -10.75 -46.38
N GLY A 610 -32.72 -9.64 -45.70
CA GLY A 610 -32.23 -9.26 -44.39
C GLY A 610 -32.62 -10.26 -43.30
N ARG A 611 -33.90 -10.69 -43.29
CA ARG A 611 -34.38 -11.72 -42.33
C ARG A 611 -33.74 -13.09 -42.55
N ARG A 612 -33.41 -13.49 -43.76
CA ARG A 612 -32.59 -14.72 -43.99
C ARG A 612 -31.15 -14.61 -43.51
N ARG A 613 -30.56 -13.41 -43.54
CA ARG A 613 -29.25 -13.11 -42.91
C ARG A 613 -29.31 -12.97 -41.39
N SER A 614 -30.44 -12.42 -40.87
CA SER A 614 -30.64 -12.22 -39.46
C SER A 614 -30.96 -13.53 -38.71
N ARG A 615 -31.71 -14.49 -39.34
CA ARG A 615 -31.96 -15.78 -38.72
C ARG A 615 -30.69 -16.63 -38.54
N ARG A 616 -29.66 -16.47 -39.40
CA ARG A 616 -28.37 -17.11 -39.19
C ARG A 616 -27.50 -16.40 -38.13
N LYS A 617 -27.80 -15.13 -37.79
CA LYS A 617 -27.15 -14.44 -36.69
C LYS A 617 -27.89 -14.67 -35.34
N GLN A 618 -29.18 -14.93 -35.36
CA GLN A 618 -30.00 -15.05 -34.14
C GLN A 618 -29.84 -16.41 -33.48
N GLU A 619 -29.41 -17.46 -34.18
CA GLU A 619 -29.01 -18.75 -33.55
C GLU A 619 -27.64 -18.69 -32.88
N GLN A 620 -26.78 -17.72 -33.23
CA GLN A 620 -25.52 -17.43 -32.51
C GLN A 620 -25.68 -16.41 -31.36
N GLU A 621 -26.76 -15.60 -31.37
CA GLU A 621 -27.02 -14.61 -30.30
C GLU A 621 -27.82 -15.16 -29.11
N ILE A 622 -28.51 -16.30 -29.24
CA ILE A 622 -29.28 -16.91 -28.14
C ILE A 622 -28.38 -17.68 -27.15
N GLU A 623 -27.19 -18.12 -27.54
CA GLU A 623 -26.19 -18.63 -26.59
C GLU A 623 -25.36 -17.54 -25.88
N GLN A 624 -25.47 -16.28 -26.31
CA GLN A 624 -24.73 -15.14 -25.73
C GLN A 624 -25.55 -14.23 -24.81
N SER A 625 -26.85 -14.48 -24.61
CA SER A 625 -27.74 -13.53 -23.89
C SER A 625 -27.82 -13.70 -22.37
N ASN A 626 -27.00 -14.53 -21.77
CA ASN A 626 -26.98 -14.74 -20.30
C ASN A 626 -25.75 -14.22 -19.57
N MET A 627 -24.96 -13.30 -20.18
CA MET A 627 -23.81 -12.69 -19.51
C MET A 627 -23.98 -11.18 -19.39
N HIS A 628 -24.53 -10.73 -18.27
CA HIS A 628 -24.44 -9.35 -17.84
C HIS A 628 -23.06 -9.13 -17.22
N GLU A 629 -22.07 -8.77 -18.04
CA GLU A 629 -20.71 -8.48 -17.62
C GLU A 629 -20.32 -7.07 -18.05
N SER A 630 -19.67 -6.33 -17.13
CA SER A 630 -19.24 -4.96 -17.40
C SER A 630 -17.91 -4.99 -18.15
N PHE A 631 -17.92 -4.63 -19.43
CA PHE A 631 -16.73 -4.46 -20.24
C PHE A 631 -16.44 -2.98 -20.43
N PHE A 632 -15.31 -2.52 -19.99
CA PHE A 632 -14.84 -1.15 -20.19
C PHE A 632 -13.55 -1.13 -20.99
N SER A 633 -13.50 -0.33 -22.05
CA SER A 633 -12.32 -0.07 -22.87
C SER A 633 -11.99 1.43 -22.86
N ILE A 634 -10.69 1.75 -22.71
CA ILE A 634 -10.22 3.15 -22.65
C ILE A 634 -9.77 3.68 -23.99
N CYS A 635 -9.50 2.82 -24.97
CA CYS A 635 -9.07 3.20 -26.31
C CYS A 635 -10.02 2.59 -27.33
N ASN A 636 -10.83 3.37 -28.04
CA ASN A 636 -11.65 3.10 -29.24
C ASN A 636 -11.91 1.62 -29.66
N PHE A 637 -11.85 0.66 -28.74
CA PHE A 637 -12.09 -0.76 -28.95
C PHE A 637 -13.42 -1.19 -28.32
N ASP A 638 -14.17 -2.00 -29.06
CA ASP A 638 -15.36 -2.66 -28.53
C ASP A 638 -14.92 -3.74 -27.50
N GLY A 639 -15.19 -3.53 -26.22
CA GLY A 639 -14.73 -4.38 -25.13
C GLY A 639 -15.18 -5.84 -25.23
N ARG A 640 -16.39 -6.10 -25.79
CA ARG A 640 -16.91 -7.47 -26.00
C ARG A 640 -16.13 -8.18 -27.08
N LYS A 641 -15.81 -7.47 -28.17
CA LYS A 641 -15.03 -8.00 -29.27
C LYS A 641 -13.60 -8.34 -28.82
N MET A 642 -12.97 -7.45 -28.04
CA MET A 642 -11.62 -7.66 -27.50
C MET A 642 -11.56 -8.86 -26.53
N TYR A 643 -12.59 -9.09 -25.72
CA TYR A 643 -12.67 -10.28 -24.85
C TYR A 643 -12.63 -11.57 -25.67
N GLY A 644 -13.50 -11.68 -26.70
CA GLY A 644 -13.53 -12.85 -27.59
C GLY A 644 -12.18 -13.08 -28.31
N GLU A 645 -11.57 -12.00 -28.82
CA GLU A 645 -10.26 -12.06 -29.50
C GLU A 645 -9.14 -12.50 -28.56
N ILE A 646 -9.15 -12.07 -27.28
CA ILE A 646 -8.16 -12.50 -26.27
C ILE A 646 -8.38 -13.97 -25.89
N MET A 647 -9.63 -14.38 -25.66
CA MET A 647 -9.96 -15.78 -25.34
C MET A 647 -9.54 -16.72 -26.45
N GLU A 648 -9.77 -16.34 -27.72
CA GLU A 648 -9.32 -17.11 -28.88
C GLU A 648 -7.80 -17.12 -29.00
N ALA A 649 -7.13 -15.95 -28.91
CA ALA A 649 -5.69 -15.79 -29.04
C ALA A 649 -4.88 -16.49 -27.93
N THR A 650 -5.48 -16.71 -26.77
CA THR A 650 -4.84 -17.41 -25.64
C THR A 650 -5.36 -18.83 -25.43
N ASN A 651 -6.26 -19.31 -26.32
CA ASN A 651 -6.95 -20.60 -26.18
C ASN A 651 -7.55 -20.79 -24.76
N GLY A 652 -8.29 -19.79 -24.28
CA GLY A 652 -8.88 -19.81 -22.92
C GLY A 652 -7.87 -19.68 -21.78
N PHE A 653 -6.77 -18.94 -21.98
CA PHE A 653 -5.65 -18.81 -21.05
C PHE A 653 -4.84 -20.11 -20.84
N ASP A 654 -4.57 -20.81 -21.92
CA ASP A 654 -3.70 -21.99 -21.89
C ASP A 654 -2.27 -21.62 -21.44
N VAL A 655 -1.66 -22.54 -20.67
CA VAL A 655 -0.30 -22.38 -20.10
C VAL A 655 0.76 -22.12 -21.19
N ILE A 656 0.56 -22.59 -22.41
CA ILE A 656 1.47 -22.36 -23.55
C ILE A 656 1.64 -20.87 -23.86
N HIS A 657 0.63 -20.06 -23.62
CA HIS A 657 0.65 -18.61 -23.84
C HIS A 657 1.08 -17.82 -22.60
N CYS A 658 1.34 -18.49 -21.47
CA CYS A 658 1.77 -17.86 -20.24
C CYS A 658 3.24 -17.45 -20.31
N ILE A 659 3.50 -16.14 -20.17
CA ILE A 659 4.85 -15.55 -20.22
C ILE A 659 5.38 -15.15 -18.84
N GLY A 660 4.54 -15.21 -17.79
CA GLY A 660 4.93 -14.91 -16.42
C GLY A 660 3.87 -15.32 -15.42
N LYS A 661 4.30 -15.74 -14.22
CA LYS A 661 3.44 -16.03 -13.07
C LYS A 661 3.96 -15.28 -11.87
N GLY A 662 3.08 -14.59 -11.15
CA GLY A 662 3.37 -13.87 -9.93
C GLY A 662 2.32 -14.13 -8.85
N GLY A 663 2.52 -13.57 -7.66
CA GLY A 663 1.60 -13.73 -6.53
C GLY A 663 0.18 -13.23 -6.81
N GLN A 664 0.05 -12.18 -7.62
CA GLN A 664 -1.24 -11.55 -7.94
C GLN A 664 -1.96 -12.17 -9.14
N GLY A 665 -1.23 -12.86 -10.05
CA GLY A 665 -1.81 -13.35 -11.28
C GLY A 665 -0.82 -13.98 -12.25
N SER A 666 -1.34 -14.34 -13.43
CA SER A 666 -0.54 -14.88 -14.55
C SER A 666 -0.65 -13.97 -15.76
N VAL A 667 0.47 -13.72 -16.43
CA VAL A 667 0.54 -12.87 -17.62
C VAL A 667 0.62 -13.75 -18.88
N TYR A 668 -0.24 -13.46 -19.86
CA TYR A 668 -0.34 -14.18 -21.11
C TYR A 668 -0.02 -13.27 -22.29
N LYS A 669 0.63 -13.83 -23.30
CA LYS A 669 0.86 -13.16 -24.58
C LYS A 669 -0.28 -13.50 -25.53
N ALA A 670 -1.01 -12.49 -26.01
CA ALA A 670 -2.09 -12.64 -26.98
C ALA A 670 -1.77 -11.89 -28.27
N LYS A 671 -1.88 -12.59 -29.40
CA LYS A 671 -1.77 -11.99 -30.74
C LYS A 671 -3.16 -11.79 -31.29
N LEU A 672 -3.60 -10.54 -31.33
CA LEU A 672 -4.95 -10.18 -31.79
C LEU A 672 -5.09 -10.29 -33.31
N PRO A 673 -6.32 -10.45 -33.86
CA PRO A 673 -6.58 -10.47 -35.30
C PRO A 673 -6.13 -9.21 -36.02
N SER A 674 -6.02 -8.07 -35.33
CA SER A 674 -5.44 -6.84 -35.84
C SER A 674 -3.93 -6.93 -36.18
N GLY A 675 -3.27 -8.02 -35.79
CA GLY A 675 -1.82 -8.21 -35.85
C GLY A 675 -1.08 -7.65 -34.61
N SER A 676 -1.75 -6.91 -33.72
CA SER A 676 -1.17 -6.37 -32.49
C SER A 676 -0.91 -7.49 -31.48
N ILE A 677 0.21 -7.40 -30.77
CA ILE A 677 0.53 -8.33 -29.67
C ILE A 677 0.32 -7.56 -28.37
N VAL A 678 -0.41 -8.17 -27.44
CA VAL A 678 -0.72 -7.60 -26.13
C VAL A 678 -0.32 -8.54 -25.00
N ALA A 679 -0.05 -7.97 -23.83
CA ALA A 679 0.16 -8.69 -22.58
C ALA A 679 -1.13 -8.65 -21.76
N VAL A 680 -1.63 -9.81 -21.35
CA VAL A 680 -2.88 -9.95 -20.60
C VAL A 680 -2.57 -10.49 -19.21
N LYS A 681 -2.69 -9.64 -18.18
CA LYS A 681 -2.51 -10.03 -16.77
C LYS A 681 -3.84 -10.52 -16.20
N LYS A 682 -3.97 -11.84 -16.04
CA LYS A 682 -5.14 -12.49 -15.43
C LYS A 682 -4.92 -12.67 -13.93
N PHE A 683 -5.83 -12.15 -13.12
CA PHE A 683 -5.79 -12.27 -11.66
C PHE A 683 -6.25 -13.65 -11.18
N HIS A 684 -5.67 -14.14 -10.07
CA HIS A 684 -6.08 -15.41 -9.47
C HIS A 684 -7.43 -15.25 -8.75
N GLN A 685 -8.33 -16.19 -8.98
CA GLN A 685 -9.55 -16.36 -8.19
C GLN A 685 -9.24 -17.39 -7.10
N THR A 686 -9.06 -16.94 -5.86
CA THR A 686 -8.89 -17.81 -4.69
C THR A 686 -10.15 -17.77 -3.85
N LEU A 687 -10.63 -18.94 -3.41
CA LEU A 687 -11.89 -19.11 -2.66
C LEU A 687 -11.91 -18.36 -1.32
N ASP A 688 -10.74 -18.03 -0.74
CA ASP A 688 -10.59 -17.35 0.55
C ASP A 688 -10.04 -15.91 0.44
N GLY A 689 -9.80 -15.38 -0.76
CA GLY A 689 -9.16 -14.07 -1.00
C GLY A 689 -9.87 -13.16 -2.01
N GLU A 690 -11.15 -13.37 -2.30
CA GLU A 690 -11.89 -12.61 -3.34
C GLU A 690 -11.82 -11.09 -3.14
N GLU A 691 -11.86 -10.62 -1.91
CA GLU A 691 -11.90 -9.19 -1.60
C GLU A 691 -10.52 -8.52 -1.77
N ALA A 692 -9.44 -9.18 -1.39
CA ALA A 692 -8.07 -8.66 -1.52
C ALA A 692 -7.63 -8.60 -3.00
N SER A 693 -7.80 -9.68 -3.75
CA SER A 693 -7.46 -9.75 -5.19
C SER A 693 -8.30 -8.77 -6.03
N ARG A 694 -9.57 -8.57 -5.66
CA ARG A 694 -10.46 -7.61 -6.30
C ARG A 694 -10.02 -6.17 -6.03
N LYS A 695 -9.57 -5.88 -4.81
CA LYS A 695 -9.06 -4.56 -4.42
C LYS A 695 -7.78 -4.19 -5.18
N GLU A 696 -6.84 -5.13 -5.33
CA GLU A 696 -5.61 -4.93 -6.10
C GLU A 696 -5.90 -4.69 -7.59
N PHE A 697 -6.82 -5.46 -8.17
CA PHE A 697 -7.27 -5.29 -9.54
C PHE A 697 -7.82 -3.88 -9.80
N PHE A 698 -8.71 -3.38 -8.94
CA PHE A 698 -9.26 -2.03 -9.09
C PHE A 698 -8.24 -0.93 -8.80
N ASN A 699 -7.29 -1.15 -7.87
CA ASN A 699 -6.22 -0.20 -7.60
C ASN A 699 -5.31 -0.03 -8.83
N GLU A 700 -4.96 -1.13 -9.52
CA GLU A 700 -4.13 -1.09 -10.71
C GLU A 700 -4.85 -0.37 -11.87
N ILE A 701 -6.14 -0.63 -12.06
CA ILE A 701 -6.97 0.10 -13.04
C ILE A 701 -6.99 1.60 -12.71
N ARG A 702 -7.27 1.94 -11.45
CA ARG A 702 -7.38 3.34 -11.02
C ARG A 702 -6.08 4.11 -11.24
N ALA A 703 -4.94 3.48 -10.97
CA ALA A 703 -3.64 4.08 -11.22
C ALA A 703 -3.39 4.21 -12.74
N LEU A 704 -3.49 3.12 -13.51
CA LEU A 704 -3.14 3.09 -14.93
C LEU A 704 -4.06 3.91 -15.83
N THR A 705 -5.30 4.16 -15.41
CA THR A 705 -6.23 5.01 -16.19
C THR A 705 -5.83 6.48 -16.17
N GLN A 706 -5.13 6.93 -15.14
CA GLN A 706 -4.71 8.32 -14.96
C GLN A 706 -3.31 8.62 -15.52
N ILE A 707 -2.52 7.58 -15.81
CA ILE A 707 -1.12 7.69 -16.18
C ILE A 707 -0.93 7.68 -17.70
N ARG A 708 -0.14 8.62 -18.24
CA ARG A 708 0.29 8.66 -19.63
C ARG A 708 1.73 9.16 -19.70
N HIS A 709 2.69 8.24 -19.72
CA HIS A 709 4.12 8.56 -19.81
C HIS A 709 4.88 7.53 -20.62
N ARG A 710 5.89 7.96 -21.42
CA ARG A 710 6.65 7.08 -22.32
C ARG A 710 7.40 5.95 -21.61
N ASN A 711 7.83 6.17 -20.36
CA ASN A 711 8.55 5.19 -19.54
C ASN A 711 7.62 4.47 -18.54
N ILE A 712 6.32 4.40 -18.82
CA ILE A 712 5.33 3.62 -18.06
C ILE A 712 4.55 2.77 -19.06
N VAL A 713 4.30 1.51 -18.71
CA VAL A 713 3.59 0.55 -19.56
C VAL A 713 2.24 1.12 -20.02
N LYS A 714 1.95 1.01 -21.30
CA LYS A 714 0.71 1.52 -21.88
C LYS A 714 -0.45 0.58 -21.57
N PHE A 715 -1.39 1.09 -20.77
CA PHE A 715 -2.63 0.40 -20.47
C PHE A 715 -3.62 0.53 -21.66
N LEU A 716 -4.16 -0.59 -22.11
CA LEU A 716 -5.05 -0.68 -23.27
C LEU A 716 -6.51 -0.92 -22.86
N GLY A 717 -6.74 -1.62 -21.74
CA GLY A 717 -8.08 -1.92 -21.27
C GLY A 717 -8.11 -2.99 -20.18
N PHE A 718 -9.31 -3.33 -19.73
CA PHE A 718 -9.52 -4.39 -18.74
C PHE A 718 -10.84 -5.13 -18.97
N CYS A 719 -10.93 -6.31 -18.38
CA CYS A 719 -12.17 -7.07 -18.29
C CYS A 719 -12.42 -7.41 -16.82
N SER A 720 -13.67 -7.18 -16.36
CA SER A 720 -14.14 -7.62 -15.05
C SER A 720 -15.42 -8.39 -15.22
N SER A 721 -15.38 -9.70 -15.02
CA SER A 721 -16.53 -10.59 -15.13
C SER A 721 -16.58 -11.57 -13.96
N SER A 722 -17.71 -12.28 -13.81
CA SER A 722 -17.85 -13.34 -12.81
C SER A 722 -16.84 -14.50 -13.01
N HIS A 723 -16.32 -14.68 -14.22
CA HIS A 723 -15.42 -15.77 -14.58
C HIS A 723 -13.97 -15.34 -14.75
N HIS A 724 -13.72 -14.08 -15.17
CA HIS A 724 -12.37 -13.60 -15.45
C HIS A 724 -12.20 -12.13 -15.10
N SER A 725 -11.14 -11.81 -14.38
CA SER A 725 -10.66 -10.45 -14.18
C SER A 725 -9.25 -10.34 -14.75
N PHE A 726 -9.04 -9.46 -15.74
CA PHE A 726 -7.73 -9.28 -16.36
C PHE A 726 -7.51 -7.85 -16.88
N LEU A 727 -6.25 -7.46 -16.95
CA LEU A 727 -5.78 -6.22 -17.57
C LEU A 727 -5.11 -6.51 -18.92
N VAL A 728 -5.24 -5.58 -19.83
CA VAL A 728 -4.61 -5.65 -21.18
C VAL A 728 -3.64 -4.49 -21.30
N ASN A 729 -2.36 -4.81 -21.46
CA ASN A 729 -1.28 -3.87 -21.61
C ASN A 729 -0.54 -4.11 -22.94
N GLU A 730 0.27 -3.15 -23.38
CA GLU A 730 1.19 -3.37 -24.48
C GLU A 730 2.18 -4.49 -24.14
N TYR A 731 2.60 -5.23 -25.15
CA TYR A 731 3.60 -6.28 -25.00
C TYR A 731 5.00 -5.75 -25.29
N LEU A 732 5.93 -5.93 -24.35
CA LEU A 732 7.31 -5.47 -24.44
C LEU A 732 8.25 -6.67 -24.69
N GLU A 733 8.98 -6.63 -25.80
CA GLU A 733 9.63 -7.83 -26.37
C GLU A 733 10.81 -8.36 -25.57
N LYS A 734 11.54 -7.47 -24.88
CA LYS A 734 12.74 -7.85 -24.12
C LYS A 734 12.43 -8.42 -22.72
N GLY A 735 11.16 -8.34 -22.28
CA GLY A 735 10.78 -8.78 -20.95
C GLY A 735 11.30 -7.86 -19.83
N ASN A 736 11.49 -8.40 -18.63
CA ASN A 736 11.89 -7.61 -17.48
C ASN A 736 13.43 -7.53 -17.29
N LEU A 737 13.86 -6.46 -16.67
CA LEU A 737 15.26 -6.15 -16.41
C LEU A 737 15.93 -7.19 -15.49
N ALA A 738 15.20 -7.74 -14.50
CA ALA A 738 15.72 -8.78 -13.60
C ALA A 738 16.16 -10.04 -14.37
N ALA A 739 15.34 -10.50 -15.33
CA ALA A 739 15.66 -11.66 -16.15
C ALA A 739 16.90 -11.42 -17.03
N ILE A 740 17.08 -10.19 -17.51
CA ILE A 740 18.27 -9.81 -18.31
C ILE A 740 19.51 -9.76 -17.45
N LEU A 741 19.46 -9.10 -16.27
CA LEU A 741 20.59 -9.00 -15.36
C LEU A 741 20.99 -10.35 -14.74
N SER A 742 20.05 -11.28 -14.60
CA SER A 742 20.32 -12.64 -14.11
C SER A 742 21.02 -13.54 -15.15
N ASN A 743 21.03 -13.16 -16.42
CA ASN A 743 21.67 -13.89 -17.49
C ASN A 743 22.93 -13.15 -17.93
N GLU A 744 24.11 -13.67 -17.61
CA GLU A 744 25.39 -13.02 -17.88
C GLU A 744 25.59 -12.65 -19.36
N HIS A 745 25.10 -13.46 -20.29
CA HIS A 745 25.17 -13.18 -21.74
C HIS A 745 24.25 -12.03 -22.13
N GLU A 746 23.04 -11.97 -21.62
CA GLU A 746 22.08 -10.88 -21.89
C GLU A 746 22.50 -9.59 -21.16
N ALA A 747 23.02 -9.70 -19.94
CA ALA A 747 23.49 -8.56 -19.17
C ALA A 747 24.65 -7.81 -19.86
N LYS A 748 25.52 -8.53 -20.57
CA LYS A 748 26.62 -7.93 -21.38
C LYS A 748 26.12 -7.15 -22.61
N LYS A 749 24.88 -7.37 -23.06
CA LYS A 749 24.25 -6.56 -24.12
C LYS A 749 23.80 -5.18 -23.62
N LEU A 750 23.66 -5.01 -22.31
CA LEU A 750 23.40 -3.73 -21.68
C LEU A 750 24.73 -3.02 -21.47
N ASP A 751 25.21 -2.29 -22.48
CA ASP A 751 26.40 -1.45 -22.38
C ASP A 751 26.16 -0.27 -21.39
N TRP A 752 27.23 0.46 -21.05
CA TRP A 752 27.13 1.57 -20.10
C TRP A 752 26.12 2.64 -20.51
N SER A 753 26.02 2.94 -21.79
CA SER A 753 25.07 3.95 -22.30
C SER A 753 23.62 3.50 -22.12
N THR A 754 23.36 2.24 -22.35
CA THR A 754 22.03 1.61 -22.16
C THR A 754 21.67 1.58 -20.68
N ARG A 755 22.59 1.22 -19.79
CA ARG A 755 22.37 1.23 -18.33
C ARG A 755 22.05 2.62 -17.80
N VAL A 756 22.78 3.63 -18.24
CA VAL A 756 22.50 5.04 -17.88
C VAL A 756 21.10 5.44 -18.38
N ARG A 757 20.74 5.07 -19.61
CA ARG A 757 19.42 5.35 -20.17
C ARG A 757 18.30 4.66 -19.38
N ILE A 758 18.48 3.42 -18.95
CA ILE A 758 17.52 2.70 -18.10
C ILE A 758 17.29 3.46 -16.79
N VAL A 759 18.37 3.85 -16.09
CA VAL A 759 18.25 4.59 -14.82
C VAL A 759 17.55 5.93 -15.04
N LYS A 760 17.89 6.68 -16.09
CA LYS A 760 17.25 7.97 -16.43
C LYS A 760 15.76 7.80 -16.74
N GLY A 761 15.38 6.79 -17.54
CA GLY A 761 14.00 6.56 -17.90
C GLY A 761 13.12 6.21 -16.69
N VAL A 762 13.62 5.38 -15.78
CA VAL A 762 12.91 5.06 -14.53
C VAL A 762 12.78 6.32 -13.64
N ALA A 763 13.85 7.12 -13.53
CA ALA A 763 13.78 8.38 -12.76
C ALA A 763 12.72 9.34 -13.32
N HIS A 764 12.61 9.46 -14.65
CA HIS A 764 11.58 10.28 -15.31
C HIS A 764 10.17 9.76 -15.03
N ALA A 765 9.97 8.43 -15.10
CA ALA A 765 8.69 7.80 -14.79
C ALA A 765 8.25 8.10 -13.35
N LEU A 766 9.16 7.92 -12.38
CA LEU A 766 8.88 8.20 -10.97
C LEU A 766 8.68 9.69 -10.69
N CYS A 767 9.45 10.57 -11.34
CA CYS A 767 9.23 12.01 -11.26
C CYS A 767 7.80 12.37 -11.70
N TYR A 768 7.35 11.82 -12.82
CA TYR A 768 6.01 12.06 -13.36
C TYR A 768 4.91 11.59 -12.40
N ILE A 769 4.97 10.36 -11.86
CA ILE A 769 3.91 9.86 -10.97
C ILE A 769 3.89 10.54 -9.60
N HIS A 770 5.06 11.06 -9.12
CA HIS A 770 5.15 11.74 -7.83
C HIS A 770 4.78 13.23 -7.90
N HIS A 771 5.03 13.91 -9.02
CA HIS A 771 4.96 15.39 -9.08
C HIS A 771 4.00 15.92 -10.14
N ASP A 772 3.76 15.17 -11.24
CA ASP A 772 2.89 15.63 -12.33
C ASP A 772 1.50 14.99 -12.27
N CYS A 773 1.33 13.90 -11.50
CA CYS A 773 0.02 13.31 -11.22
C CYS A 773 -0.62 13.99 -10.01
N ALA A 774 -1.92 14.22 -10.09
CA ALA A 774 -2.74 14.74 -9.00
C ALA A 774 -3.95 13.82 -8.76
N PRO A 775 -4.01 13.11 -7.62
CA PRO A 775 -3.01 13.07 -6.53
C PRO A 775 -1.72 12.34 -6.93
N PRO A 776 -0.60 12.57 -6.21
CA PRO A 776 0.63 11.83 -6.42
C PRO A 776 0.43 10.32 -6.26
N ILE A 777 1.10 9.55 -7.10
CA ILE A 777 1.02 8.09 -7.07
C ILE A 777 2.35 7.53 -6.58
N VAL A 778 2.33 6.69 -5.54
CA VAL A 778 3.48 5.93 -5.07
C VAL A 778 3.32 4.50 -5.53
N HIS A 779 4.32 3.98 -6.21
CA HIS A 779 4.29 2.64 -6.82
C HIS A 779 4.42 1.53 -5.78
N ARG A 780 5.33 1.70 -4.79
CA ARG A 780 5.62 0.81 -3.66
C ARG A 780 6.31 -0.51 -4.00
N ASP A 781 6.51 -0.81 -5.28
CA ASP A 781 7.22 -2.03 -5.72
C ASP A 781 8.12 -1.75 -6.94
N ILE A 782 9.01 -0.75 -6.83
CA ILE A 782 10.02 -0.43 -7.84
C ILE A 782 11.17 -1.42 -7.72
N THR A 783 11.20 -2.38 -8.62
CA THR A 783 12.17 -3.49 -8.66
C THR A 783 12.60 -3.76 -10.10
N SER A 784 13.72 -4.43 -10.30
CA SER A 784 14.14 -4.84 -11.65
C SER A 784 13.16 -5.82 -12.32
N SER A 785 12.34 -6.54 -11.56
CA SER A 785 11.27 -7.41 -12.09
C SER A 785 10.12 -6.61 -12.69
N ASN A 786 9.87 -5.40 -12.21
CA ASN A 786 8.78 -4.51 -12.63
C ASN A 786 9.24 -3.44 -13.64
N ILE A 787 10.51 -3.49 -14.09
CA ILE A 787 11.00 -2.68 -15.21
C ILE A 787 11.04 -3.55 -16.46
N LEU A 788 10.14 -3.28 -17.40
CA LEU A 788 10.07 -3.95 -18.69
C LEU A 788 10.85 -3.16 -19.74
N LEU A 789 11.42 -3.84 -20.73
CA LEU A 789 12.25 -3.23 -21.76
C LEU A 789 11.66 -3.41 -23.16
N HIS A 790 11.65 -2.34 -23.95
CA HIS A 790 11.36 -2.36 -25.39
C HIS A 790 12.48 -3.03 -26.18
N CYS A 791 12.27 -3.25 -27.48
CA CYS A 791 13.27 -3.82 -28.38
C CYS A 791 14.59 -3.02 -28.43
N ASP A 792 14.54 -1.71 -28.21
CA ASP A 792 15.67 -0.77 -28.14
C ASP A 792 16.21 -0.55 -26.70
N PHE A 793 15.75 -1.37 -25.74
CA PHE A 793 16.08 -1.27 -24.32
C PHE A 793 15.59 0.03 -23.62
N GLU A 794 14.58 0.70 -24.16
CA GLU A 794 13.91 1.78 -23.42
C GLU A 794 13.10 1.21 -22.25
N PRO A 795 13.22 1.72 -21.03
CA PRO A 795 12.58 1.15 -19.85
C PRO A 795 11.12 1.63 -19.72
N CYS A 796 10.24 0.74 -19.25
CA CYS A 796 8.87 1.03 -18.86
C CYS A 796 8.58 0.43 -17.49
N VAL A 797 8.14 1.27 -16.55
CA VAL A 797 7.66 0.84 -15.24
C VAL A 797 6.31 0.14 -15.40
N SER A 798 6.15 -1.01 -14.76
CA SER A 798 4.95 -1.87 -14.85
C SER A 798 4.52 -2.36 -13.48
N ASP A 799 3.37 -3.03 -13.39
CA ASP A 799 2.77 -3.63 -12.20
C ASP A 799 2.41 -2.64 -11.09
N PHE A 800 1.33 -1.89 -11.33
CA PHE A 800 0.76 -0.91 -10.40
C PHE A 800 -0.21 -1.54 -9.37
N GLY A 801 -0.22 -2.87 -9.19
CA GLY A 801 -1.13 -3.56 -8.28
C GLY A 801 -0.97 -3.15 -6.81
N THR A 802 0.24 -2.78 -6.41
CA THR A 802 0.54 -2.25 -5.08
C THR A 802 0.49 -0.74 -4.99
N ALA A 803 0.29 -0.03 -6.11
CA ALA A 803 0.35 1.42 -6.16
C ALA A 803 -0.70 2.07 -5.25
N LYS A 804 -0.34 3.20 -4.67
CA LYS A 804 -1.22 3.99 -3.83
C LYS A 804 -1.24 5.43 -4.31
N LEU A 805 -2.46 5.93 -4.54
CA LEU A 805 -2.67 7.36 -4.68
C LEU A 805 -2.48 7.96 -3.29
N LEU A 806 -1.57 8.90 -3.18
CA LEU A 806 -1.37 9.66 -1.96
C LEU A 806 -2.47 10.69 -1.87
N ASN A 807 -3.57 10.29 -1.27
CA ASN A 807 -4.53 11.29 -0.85
C ASN A 807 -3.91 12.00 0.35
N PRO A 808 -3.86 13.32 0.33
CA PRO A 808 -3.32 14.07 1.44
C PRO A 808 -3.99 13.75 2.79
N ASP A 809 -5.19 13.14 2.79
CA ASP A 809 -6.07 12.93 3.95
C ASP A 809 -6.28 11.53 4.40
N SER A 810 -6.09 10.57 3.53
CA SER A 810 -6.18 9.20 3.99
C SER A 810 -4.95 8.92 4.84
N SER A 811 -5.15 8.22 5.95
CA SER A 811 -4.06 7.50 6.59
C SER A 811 -3.33 6.72 5.49
N ASN A 812 -2.20 7.25 4.98
CA ASN A 812 -1.37 6.58 3.97
C ASN A 812 -0.73 5.30 4.54
N TRP A 813 -1.38 4.72 5.54
CA TRP A 813 -1.04 3.46 6.17
C TRP A 813 -1.62 2.33 5.33
N THR A 814 -0.78 1.38 5.01
CA THR A 814 -1.22 0.14 4.36
C THR A 814 -0.45 -1.01 4.97
N ALA A 815 -0.95 -2.24 4.79
CA ALA A 815 -0.13 -3.42 5.02
C ALA A 815 1.20 -3.29 4.26
N LEU A 816 2.27 -3.82 4.82
CA LEU A 816 3.58 -3.86 4.19
C LEU A 816 3.42 -4.50 2.80
N ALA A 817 3.77 -3.76 1.77
CA ALA A 817 3.76 -4.24 0.39
C ALA A 817 5.04 -3.81 -0.30
N GLY A 818 5.50 -4.61 -1.26
CA GLY A 818 6.74 -4.39 -2.00
C GLY A 818 7.71 -5.54 -1.85
N THR A 819 8.71 -5.57 -2.69
CA THR A 819 9.73 -6.63 -2.76
C THR A 819 10.87 -6.33 -1.80
N TYR A 820 11.23 -7.32 -0.98
CA TYR A 820 12.33 -7.20 -0.04
C TYR A 820 13.63 -6.76 -0.71
N GLY A 821 14.43 -5.98 0.03
CA GLY A 821 15.64 -5.37 -0.49
C GLY A 821 15.39 -4.04 -1.19
N TYR A 822 14.18 -3.80 -1.68
CA TYR A 822 13.75 -2.53 -2.28
C TYR A 822 12.81 -1.73 -1.36
N VAL A 823 12.22 -2.39 -0.36
CA VAL A 823 11.32 -1.75 0.61
C VAL A 823 12.09 -0.78 1.48
N ALA A 824 11.62 0.44 1.55
CA ALA A 824 12.18 1.47 2.40
C ALA A 824 12.03 1.10 3.89
N PRO A 825 13.08 1.29 4.73
CA PRO A 825 13.08 0.83 6.11
C PRO A 825 11.93 1.43 6.95
N GLU A 826 11.50 2.65 6.68
CA GLU A 826 10.37 3.27 7.38
C GLU A 826 9.04 2.57 7.14
N LEU A 827 8.85 1.90 6.00
CA LEU A 827 7.62 1.13 5.76
C LEU A 827 7.48 -0.05 6.71
N ALA A 828 8.60 -0.67 7.10
CA ALA A 828 8.60 -1.74 8.09
C ALA A 828 8.23 -1.24 9.50
N TYR A 829 8.58 0.01 9.83
CA TYR A 829 8.40 0.56 11.16
C TYR A 829 7.17 1.47 11.30
N THR A 830 6.83 2.23 10.27
CA THR A 830 5.76 3.23 10.34
C THR A 830 4.53 2.86 9.53
N MET A 831 4.62 1.94 8.58
CA MET A 831 3.58 1.63 7.57
C MET A 831 3.06 2.88 6.83
N LYS A 832 3.73 4.02 6.97
CA LYS A 832 3.36 5.27 6.30
C LYS A 832 3.97 5.31 4.91
N VAL A 833 3.11 5.33 3.90
CA VAL A 833 3.54 5.46 2.50
C VAL A 833 3.75 6.93 2.17
N THR A 834 4.93 7.24 1.66
CA THR A 834 5.26 8.54 1.07
C THR A 834 6.04 8.31 -0.22
N GLU A 835 6.20 9.33 -1.06
CA GLU A 835 7.01 9.26 -2.29
C GLU A 835 8.45 8.82 -2.00
N LYS A 836 8.92 9.09 -0.77
CA LYS A 836 10.27 8.73 -0.32
C LYS A 836 10.51 7.21 -0.26
N CYS A 837 9.44 6.41 -0.24
CA CYS A 837 9.54 4.95 -0.33
C CYS A 837 10.05 4.52 -1.72
N ASP A 838 9.45 5.06 -2.79
CA ASP A 838 9.89 4.78 -4.17
C ASP A 838 11.29 5.34 -4.45
N VAL A 839 11.63 6.48 -3.82
CA VAL A 839 12.98 7.05 -3.90
C VAL A 839 14.03 6.08 -3.36
N TYR A 840 13.76 5.44 -2.23
CA TYR A 840 14.63 4.41 -1.68
C TYR A 840 14.79 3.22 -2.64
N SER A 841 13.66 2.69 -3.13
CA SER A 841 13.62 1.57 -4.08
C SER A 841 14.35 1.91 -5.38
N PHE A 842 14.20 3.14 -5.88
CA PHE A 842 14.96 3.64 -7.03
C PHE A 842 16.48 3.65 -6.76
N GLY A 843 16.90 4.08 -5.56
CA GLY A 843 18.32 4.06 -5.19
C GLY A 843 18.92 2.67 -5.22
N VAL A 844 18.16 1.65 -4.80
CA VAL A 844 18.55 0.24 -4.87
C VAL A 844 18.63 -0.22 -6.32
N LEU A 845 17.59 0.02 -7.12
CA LEU A 845 17.52 -0.35 -8.53
C LEU A 845 18.66 0.26 -9.35
N ALA A 846 18.97 1.53 -9.13
CA ALA A 846 20.03 2.22 -9.86
C ALA A 846 21.41 1.61 -9.57
N LEU A 847 21.69 1.21 -8.33
CA LEU A 847 22.89 0.45 -8.00
C LEU A 847 22.93 -0.91 -8.70
N GLU A 848 21.83 -1.66 -8.67
CA GLU A 848 21.70 -2.95 -9.33
C GLU A 848 22.05 -2.87 -10.82
N VAL A 849 21.54 -1.84 -11.49
CA VAL A 849 21.79 -1.61 -12.92
C VAL A 849 23.27 -1.36 -13.21
N ILE A 850 23.95 -0.52 -12.41
CA ILE A 850 25.39 -0.22 -12.64
C ILE A 850 26.30 -1.34 -12.19
N MET A 851 25.89 -2.17 -11.24
CA MET A 851 26.62 -3.35 -10.81
C MET A 851 26.43 -4.56 -11.73
N GLY A 852 25.36 -4.56 -12.56
CA GLY A 852 25.05 -5.63 -13.50
C GLY A 852 24.57 -6.92 -12.87
N LYS A 853 24.13 -6.88 -11.60
CA LYS A 853 23.66 -8.06 -10.87
C LYS A 853 22.65 -7.66 -9.80
N GLN A 854 21.78 -8.58 -9.44
CA GLN A 854 20.80 -8.38 -8.39
C GLN A 854 21.48 -8.20 -7.02
N LEU A 855 21.01 -7.20 -6.27
CA LEU A 855 21.63 -6.70 -5.05
C LEU A 855 21.22 -7.45 -3.76
N GLY A 856 20.60 -8.64 -3.84
CA GLY A 856 20.05 -9.36 -2.69
C GLY A 856 20.92 -9.38 -1.43
N ASP A 857 22.26 -9.54 -1.59
CA ASP A 857 23.19 -9.70 -0.47
C ASP A 857 24.00 -8.44 -0.11
N PHE A 858 24.05 -7.45 -1.02
CA PHE A 858 24.90 -6.28 -0.83
C PHE A 858 24.24 -5.17 -0.01
N ILE A 859 22.90 -5.16 0.05
CA ILE A 859 22.13 -4.10 0.72
C ILE A 859 22.32 -4.12 2.24
N SER A 860 22.41 -5.30 2.85
CA SER A 860 22.66 -5.44 4.29
C SER A 860 24.00 -4.91 4.73
N SER A 861 25.04 -4.99 3.86
CA SER A 861 26.38 -4.45 4.15
C SER A 861 26.48 -2.92 4.00
N PHE A 862 25.57 -2.28 3.25
CA PHE A 862 25.54 -0.82 3.06
C PHE A 862 24.57 -0.08 4.02
N SER A 863 23.91 -0.79 4.93
CA SER A 863 23.00 -0.19 5.94
C SER A 863 23.69 0.23 7.23
N PHE A 864 25.01 0.10 7.32
CA PHE A 864 25.80 0.43 8.52
C PHE A 864 26.27 1.91 8.53
N PRO A 865 26.54 2.46 9.73
CA PRO A 865 26.96 3.86 9.87
C PRO A 865 28.27 4.16 9.12
N SER A 866 28.46 5.42 8.79
CA SER A 866 29.47 6.08 7.95
C SER A 866 30.92 5.58 7.95
N THR A 867 31.30 4.66 8.83
CA THR A 867 32.69 4.16 8.97
C THR A 867 33.03 3.03 8.00
N THR A 868 32.09 2.42 7.32
CA THR A 868 32.29 1.23 6.47
C THR A 868 32.56 1.58 4.99
N TYR A 869 32.29 2.79 4.55
CA TYR A 869 32.47 3.22 3.15
C TYR A 869 33.91 3.70 2.82
N ALA A 870 34.76 3.84 3.83
CA ALA A 870 36.09 4.45 3.71
C ALA A 870 37.02 3.71 2.76
N ASN A 871 36.79 2.41 2.47
CA ASN A 871 37.70 1.57 1.72
C ASN A 871 37.12 0.93 0.46
N ILE A 872 35.86 1.27 0.05
CA ILE A 872 35.24 0.71 -1.15
C ILE A 872 35.39 1.72 -2.30
N PHE A 873 36.13 1.32 -3.36
CA PHE A 873 36.28 2.16 -4.55
C PHE A 873 35.10 2.00 -5.49
N LEU A 874 34.71 3.09 -6.16
CA LEU A 874 33.60 3.06 -7.15
C LEU A 874 33.87 2.04 -8.25
N LYS A 875 35.13 1.89 -8.69
CA LYS A 875 35.54 0.89 -9.69
C LYS A 875 35.18 -0.54 -9.30
N ASP A 876 35.21 -0.86 -7.98
CA ASP A 876 34.91 -2.22 -7.48
C ASP A 876 33.38 -2.48 -7.42
N VAL A 877 32.58 -1.41 -7.49
CA VAL A 877 31.10 -1.47 -7.50
C VAL A 877 30.56 -1.64 -8.92
N LEU A 878 31.24 -1.12 -9.94
CA LEU A 878 30.81 -1.21 -11.34
C LEU A 878 30.95 -2.66 -11.87
N ASP A 879 30.09 -3.01 -12.85
CA ASP A 879 30.11 -4.32 -13.49
C ASP A 879 31.43 -4.59 -14.19
N GLN A 880 32.23 -5.51 -13.64
CA GLN A 880 33.53 -5.90 -14.16
C GLN A 880 33.45 -6.71 -15.46
N SER A 881 32.27 -7.17 -15.88
CA SER A 881 32.06 -7.92 -17.12
C SER A 881 32.03 -7.04 -18.37
N LEU A 882 31.89 -5.72 -18.18
CA LEU A 882 31.87 -4.72 -19.25
C LEU A 882 33.24 -4.04 -19.42
N PRO A 883 33.56 -3.55 -20.64
CA PRO A 883 34.76 -2.73 -20.83
C PRO A 883 34.69 -1.44 -20.01
N PRO A 884 35.83 -0.86 -19.58
CA PRO A 884 35.83 0.39 -18.83
C PRO A 884 35.03 1.50 -19.53
N PRO A 885 34.22 2.28 -18.80
CA PRO A 885 33.40 3.35 -19.37
C PRO A 885 34.28 4.49 -19.92
N THR A 886 33.79 5.15 -20.98
CA THR A 886 34.42 6.38 -21.51
C THR A 886 34.38 7.50 -20.49
N THR A 887 35.27 8.50 -20.62
CA THR A 887 35.33 9.64 -19.66
C THR A 887 33.98 10.36 -19.47
N GLN A 888 33.19 10.53 -20.52
CA GLN A 888 31.87 11.16 -20.43
C GLN A 888 30.86 10.29 -19.65
N LEU A 889 30.90 8.97 -19.87
CA LEU A 889 30.03 8.03 -19.15
C LEU A 889 30.49 7.83 -17.69
N GLN A 890 31.78 8.05 -17.38
CA GLN A 890 32.29 8.01 -16.00
C GLN A 890 31.60 9.08 -15.14
N ASP A 891 31.46 10.33 -15.62
CA ASP A 891 30.78 11.40 -14.90
C ASP A 891 29.30 11.07 -14.65
N GLU A 892 28.63 10.46 -15.62
CA GLU A 892 27.24 10.00 -15.47
C GLU A 892 27.11 8.86 -14.45
N LEU A 893 27.99 7.88 -14.49
CA LEU A 893 28.01 6.74 -13.54
C LEU A 893 28.33 7.20 -12.11
N ILE A 894 29.21 8.16 -11.94
CA ILE A 894 29.50 8.80 -10.65
C ILE A 894 28.26 9.51 -10.11
N THR A 895 27.56 10.25 -10.98
CA THR A 895 26.32 10.92 -10.61
C THR A 895 25.26 9.92 -10.19
N ILE A 896 25.10 8.81 -10.92
CA ILE A 896 24.17 7.73 -10.58
C ILE A 896 24.55 7.11 -9.23
N ALA A 897 25.81 6.77 -9.01
CA ALA A 897 26.28 6.16 -7.75
C ALA A 897 26.02 7.09 -6.55
N ARG A 898 26.33 8.39 -6.68
CA ARG A 898 26.08 9.39 -5.64
C ARG A 898 24.58 9.53 -5.32
N LEU A 899 23.75 9.65 -6.34
CA LEU A 899 22.30 9.75 -6.17
C LEU A 899 21.72 8.47 -5.57
N SER A 900 22.21 7.32 -5.98
CA SER A 900 21.75 6.03 -5.43
C SER A 900 22.02 5.94 -3.92
N ILE A 901 23.19 6.38 -3.46
CA ILE A 901 23.52 6.43 -2.04
C ILE A 901 22.61 7.43 -1.30
N ALA A 902 22.44 8.63 -1.83
CA ALA A 902 21.56 9.65 -1.26
C ALA A 902 20.10 9.19 -1.16
N CYS A 903 19.60 8.49 -2.18
CA CYS A 903 18.24 7.94 -2.21
C CYS A 903 18.01 6.85 -1.15
N ARG A 904 19.06 6.15 -0.73
CA ARG A 904 19.02 5.07 0.26
C ARG A 904 19.25 5.52 1.70
N HIS A 905 19.27 6.82 1.96
CA HIS A 905 19.43 7.32 3.33
C HIS A 905 18.38 6.70 4.26
N SER A 906 18.76 6.29 5.48
CA SER A 906 17.86 5.65 6.44
C SER A 906 16.67 6.55 6.82
N HIS A 907 16.94 7.85 6.97
CA HIS A 907 15.91 8.84 7.30
C HIS A 907 15.22 9.36 6.02
N PRO A 908 13.88 9.20 5.85
CA PRO A 908 13.17 9.54 4.61
C PRO A 908 13.34 11.01 4.18
N GLN A 909 13.33 11.95 5.13
CA GLN A 909 13.46 13.39 4.85
C GLN A 909 14.85 13.78 4.30
N SER A 910 15.87 12.99 4.56
CA SER A 910 17.21 13.22 4.02
C SER A 910 17.38 12.72 2.59
N ARG A 911 16.41 11.95 2.05
CA ARG A 911 16.42 11.50 0.65
C ARG A 911 16.01 12.65 -0.27
N PRO A 912 16.64 12.80 -1.46
CA PRO A 912 16.17 13.76 -2.47
C PRO A 912 14.74 13.45 -2.92
N THR A 913 14.09 14.38 -3.61
CA THR A 913 12.84 14.08 -4.34
C THR A 913 13.17 13.48 -5.71
N MET A 914 12.22 12.74 -6.32
CA MET A 914 12.44 12.24 -7.70
C MET A 914 12.60 13.36 -8.72
N HIS A 915 12.05 14.54 -8.44
CA HIS A 915 12.28 15.73 -9.27
C HIS A 915 13.77 16.15 -9.24
N MET A 916 14.38 16.25 -8.05
CA MET A 916 15.81 16.55 -7.90
C MET A 916 16.69 15.48 -8.55
N VAL A 917 16.35 14.19 -8.38
CA VAL A 917 17.07 13.07 -8.97
C VAL A 917 17.00 13.13 -10.51
N SER A 918 15.82 13.30 -11.07
CA SER A 918 15.60 13.40 -12.52
C SER A 918 16.34 14.59 -13.14
N GLN A 919 16.34 15.73 -12.46
CA GLN A 919 17.05 16.93 -12.88
C GLN A 919 18.57 16.70 -12.87
N ALA A 920 19.14 16.16 -11.80
CA ALA A 920 20.57 15.89 -11.68
C ALA A 920 21.06 14.86 -12.70
N LEU A 921 20.25 13.87 -13.06
CA LEU A 921 20.56 12.90 -14.11
C LEU A 921 20.46 13.48 -15.52
N SER A 922 19.66 14.54 -15.72
CA SER A 922 19.49 15.20 -17.03
C SER A 922 20.60 16.21 -17.32
N PHE A 923 21.15 16.84 -16.28
CA PHE A 923 22.21 17.84 -16.38
C PHE A 923 23.37 17.48 -15.44
N PRO A 924 24.21 16.47 -15.78
CA PRO A 924 25.37 16.16 -14.95
C PRO A 924 26.29 17.36 -14.87
N THR A 925 26.54 17.85 -13.68
CA THR A 925 27.52 18.91 -13.44
C THR A 925 28.91 18.37 -13.69
N ALA A 926 29.61 18.89 -14.72
CA ALA A 926 31.01 18.57 -14.93
C ALA A 926 31.80 18.98 -13.68
N SER A 927 32.24 17.99 -12.90
CA SER A 927 33.12 18.26 -11.78
C SER A 927 34.49 18.66 -12.32
N SER A 928 34.95 19.86 -11.95
CA SER A 928 36.25 20.46 -12.39
C SER A 928 37.48 19.73 -11.87
N ASN A 929 37.36 18.68 -11.11
CA ASN A 929 38.45 17.85 -10.64
C ASN A 929 38.48 16.53 -11.44
N ARG A 930 39.55 16.36 -12.25
CA ARG A 930 39.93 15.10 -12.90
C ARG A 930 39.96 14.01 -11.84
N ILE A 931 38.95 13.13 -11.88
CA ILE A 931 38.81 12.08 -10.91
C ILE A 931 39.79 10.96 -11.25
N SER A 932 40.74 10.73 -10.36
CA SER A 932 41.59 9.52 -10.41
C SER A 932 40.70 8.28 -10.22
N ASN A 933 41.13 7.14 -10.76
CA ASN A 933 40.43 5.84 -10.67
C ASN A 933 40.18 5.32 -9.24
N ASP A 934 40.50 6.11 -8.20
CA ASP A 934 40.55 5.74 -6.80
C ASP A 934 39.56 6.50 -5.90
N ILE A 935 38.37 6.88 -6.42
CA ILE A 935 37.32 7.49 -5.60
C ILE A 935 36.66 6.43 -4.73
N THR A 936 36.65 6.67 -3.43
CA THR A 936 35.89 5.84 -2.47
C THR A 936 34.43 6.28 -2.40
N LEU A 937 33.54 5.35 -2.01
CA LEU A 937 32.14 5.67 -1.79
C LEU A 937 31.92 6.75 -0.71
N GLU A 938 32.81 6.85 0.27
CA GLU A 938 32.80 7.90 1.31
C GLU A 938 33.02 9.29 0.71
N GLN A 939 33.96 9.41 -0.21
CA GLN A 939 34.24 10.67 -0.92
C GLN A 939 33.05 11.11 -1.78
N LEU A 940 32.23 10.16 -2.31
CA LEU A 940 31.01 10.49 -3.05
C LEU A 940 29.89 11.07 -2.17
N ILE A 941 29.91 10.79 -0.87
CA ILE A 941 28.93 11.30 0.10
C ILE A 941 29.31 12.72 0.55
N THR A 942 30.59 13.04 0.57
CA THR A 942 31.11 14.32 1.09
C THR A 942 31.23 15.43 0.02
N ILE A 943 31.16 15.06 -1.25
CA ILE A 943 31.10 15.98 -2.40
C ILE A 943 29.65 16.21 -2.83
#